data_efbe06ff9e157e25d5bf3049494c465a
#
_entry.id   efbe06ff9e157e25d5bf3049494c465a
#
_cell.length_a   1.000
_cell.length_b   1.000
_cell.length_c   1.000
_cell.angle_alpha   90.00
_cell.angle_beta   90.00
_cell.angle_gamma   90.00
#
_symmetry.space_group_name_H-M   'P 1'
#
loop_
_entity.id
_entity.type
_entity.pdbx_description
1 polymer ?
#
loop_
_entity_poly.entity_id
_entity_poly.type
_entity_poly.pdbx_seq_one_letter_code
_entity_poly.pdbx_strand_id
1 'polypeptide(L)'
;MNSTKTKWSFLLFMLFSVSAIFAQSTISGTVNDQSGVPLGGVNVILDGTTKGSVTDFDGNYTIANVEDGAYTLIATFIGYKTFTKSVEAQGGDITVSFSMEEDAASLDEIVVTGVVNPKSKLESSVSVSTMDVKLIEQASPRSAGELFRNIPGIRAESSGGEGNANFNVRGVPISSGGSRYFQIQEDGLPLNLFGDTSFGNADNFLRIDSNVGRVEAIRGGSASTQTSNGPAGIINMISKTGATEGGSFGTTFGLDYQTSRLDFEYGAPIGEGLSYHIGGFMRSGEGPREIGYQGNKGGQFKANLTKRFESGYVRVYAKFLNDKSVMYLPMPMLLEGDNANPTFSNLPGFDITNDAVQSAYLQQSAGTSPFDGGGTHVNDVRNGNNPISKSLGAEFSFDLGDGWKLAAKGRYSNNSGEWVAPFTAAVGTVSEIDATARAAAGAGSEPLVYADGDREAFNPSNGLAQIIHMFDVTVDDLSNFFGDVKVSKKLGDNVGVTAGLFTATQNTKIGWQWNSFLSEVKGGGQARLADFDGFSRNGQYSYGTPVWGNCCQRKYNTVHNVNSPYVGVDADITEKLNFDGSVRFENVKVTGNIAGGPTSQGNYDYDGDGIIQGIEQSVPVIAGNAGQIVNDDYNFVSYSAGLNYKLDEGAAVFARYSSGASGRAADRNSYGIDGKADVQYDEVSQLEVGYKKRLKNGVLNLTGFMSNTDEGLSNELNRTVGNPFKALGLEAETALAFGDNFSVNGSFTWTKAEIDGGDNKGNTPRRQADLVYNVSPSYNFGENSQHSIALSMLGTSKSYAQDDNDLVMPAYAYFNLIGRVGLTEGLSVVLSMNNIFDTVGITEVEGNGDGAFGGNRLVRARSISGSSSTISLQYKF
;
A
#
# COMPACT_ATOMS: atom_id res chain seq x y z
N MET A 1 68.17 1.39 -73.28
CA MET A 1 68.54 1.40 -71.87
C MET A 1 67.76 2.48 -71.08
N ASN A 2 66.46 2.33 -70.80
CA ASN A 2 65.73 3.24 -69.94
C ASN A 2 64.34 2.66 -69.48
N SER A 3 64.27 1.40 -69.00
CA SER A 3 63.01 0.84 -68.52
C SER A 3 63.03 0.24 -67.10
N THR A 4 64.31 0.25 -66.54
CA THR A 4 64.50 -0.38 -65.21
C THR A 4 64.41 0.61 -64.01
N LYS A 5 64.63 1.91 -64.28
CA LYS A 5 64.57 2.91 -63.17
C LYS A 5 63.13 3.34 -62.76
N THR A 6 62.18 3.27 -63.67
CA THR A 6 60.80 3.64 -63.44
C THR A 6 60.02 2.58 -62.64
N LYS A 7 60.38 1.31 -62.70
CA LYS A 7 59.78 0.23 -61.96
C LYS A 7 60.13 0.21 -60.45
N TRP A 8 61.41 0.69 -60.14
CA TRP A 8 61.88 0.75 -58.76
C TRP A 8 61.30 1.95 -57.99
N SER A 9 60.97 3.06 -58.62
CA SER A 9 60.32 4.22 -58.01
C SER A 9 58.83 3.94 -57.70
N PHE A 10 58.19 3.12 -58.52
CA PHE A 10 56.82 2.73 -58.27
C PHE A 10 56.68 1.70 -57.13
N LEU A 11 57.66 0.81 -56.99
CA LEU A 11 57.70 -0.15 -55.89
C LEU A 11 58.10 0.53 -54.54
N LEU A 12 58.96 1.57 -54.58
CA LEU A 12 59.29 2.35 -53.37
C LEU A 12 58.10 3.25 -52.94
N PHE A 13 57.28 3.75 -53.88
CA PHE A 13 56.10 4.53 -53.59
C PHE A 13 54.92 3.64 -53.03
N MET A 14 54.83 2.38 -53.48
CA MET A 14 53.87 1.40 -52.91
C MET A 14 54.29 0.90 -51.52
N LEU A 15 55.60 0.86 -51.21
CA LEU A 15 56.09 0.47 -49.90
C LEU A 15 55.98 1.58 -48.87
N PHE A 16 55.87 2.86 -49.28
CA PHE A 16 55.63 3.99 -48.37
C PHE A 16 54.12 4.29 -48.13
N SER A 17 53.22 3.66 -48.89
CA SER A 17 51.76 3.82 -48.75
C SER A 17 51.13 2.85 -47.74
N VAL A 18 51.92 1.98 -47.08
CA VAL A 18 51.40 0.93 -46.18
C VAL A 18 51.62 1.25 -44.67
N SER A 19 52.00 2.47 -44.32
CA SER A 19 52.36 2.78 -42.94
C SER A 19 51.50 3.85 -42.26
N ALA A 20 50.20 3.91 -42.54
CA ALA A 20 49.24 4.58 -41.69
C ALA A 20 48.19 3.57 -41.17
N ILE A 21 48.67 2.50 -40.52
CA ILE A 21 47.83 1.73 -39.63
C ILE A 21 47.75 2.58 -38.37
N PHE A 22 46.69 3.39 -38.24
CA PHE A 22 46.39 3.99 -36.97
C PHE A 22 46.10 2.83 -36.01
N ALA A 23 46.95 2.68 -35.01
CA ALA A 23 46.67 1.73 -33.92
C ALA A 23 45.39 2.21 -33.24
N GLN A 24 44.31 1.49 -33.43
CA GLN A 24 43.07 1.75 -32.74
C GLN A 24 43.05 0.95 -31.45
N SER A 25 42.62 1.58 -30.36
CA SER A 25 42.45 0.93 -29.06
C SER A 25 41.10 0.28 -28.96
N THR A 26 41.03 -0.83 -28.20
CA THR A 26 39.79 -1.41 -27.74
C THR A 26 39.70 -1.24 -26.23
N ILE A 27 38.63 -0.59 -25.73
CA ILE A 27 38.40 -0.46 -24.30
C ILE A 27 37.33 -1.48 -23.92
N SER A 28 37.69 -2.40 -23.01
CA SER A 28 36.77 -3.45 -22.53
C SER A 28 36.84 -3.57 -21.01
N GLY A 29 35.88 -4.23 -20.41
CA GLY A 29 35.86 -4.47 -18.97
C GLY A 29 34.52 -5.02 -18.46
N THR A 30 34.48 -5.20 -17.17
CA THR A 30 33.24 -5.63 -16.48
C THR A 30 32.74 -4.55 -15.55
N VAL A 31 31.42 -4.39 -15.46
CA VAL A 31 30.73 -3.49 -14.54
C VAL A 31 29.91 -4.32 -13.57
N ASN A 32 30.20 -4.18 -12.28
CA ASN A 32 29.47 -4.86 -11.21
C ASN A 32 28.80 -3.84 -10.28
N ASP A 33 27.94 -4.28 -9.39
CA ASP A 33 27.56 -3.52 -8.21
C ASP A 33 28.65 -3.60 -7.11
N GLN A 34 28.43 -2.95 -5.97
CA GLN A 34 29.35 -3.01 -4.82
C GLN A 34 29.40 -4.40 -4.15
N SER A 35 28.41 -5.25 -4.39
CA SER A 35 28.34 -6.64 -3.91
C SER A 35 29.04 -7.63 -4.86
N GLY A 36 29.56 -7.12 -5.99
CA GLY A 36 30.23 -7.94 -7.01
C GLY A 36 29.28 -8.58 -8.03
N VAL A 37 28.00 -8.26 -7.99
CA VAL A 37 27.02 -8.76 -8.96
C VAL A 37 27.15 -8.01 -10.29
N PRO A 38 27.28 -8.72 -11.44
CA PRO A 38 27.39 -8.09 -12.74
C PRO A 38 26.16 -7.23 -13.10
N LEU A 39 26.42 -6.04 -13.63
CA LEU A 39 25.36 -5.11 -14.05
C LEU A 39 25.18 -5.14 -15.58
N GLY A 40 24.16 -5.86 -16.04
CA GLY A 40 23.76 -5.88 -17.44
C GLY A 40 22.90 -4.67 -17.82
N GLY A 41 23.19 -4.04 -18.98
CA GLY A 41 22.44 -2.88 -19.45
C GLY A 41 23.00 -1.52 -19.03
N VAL A 42 24.21 -1.48 -18.44
CA VAL A 42 24.92 -0.24 -18.15
C VAL A 42 25.36 0.42 -19.47
N ASN A 43 25.02 1.68 -19.65
CA ASN A 43 25.47 2.46 -20.79
C ASN A 43 26.86 3.04 -20.50
N VAL A 44 27.89 2.56 -21.20
CA VAL A 44 29.28 2.98 -21.07
C VAL A 44 29.68 3.76 -22.31
N ILE A 45 30.01 5.03 -22.16
CA ILE A 45 30.36 5.94 -23.27
C ILE A 45 31.70 6.61 -23.04
N LEU A 46 32.35 7.06 -24.11
CA LEU A 46 33.49 7.99 -24.06
C LEU A 46 32.95 9.41 -24.27
N ASP A 47 33.10 10.23 -23.25
CA ASP A 47 32.57 11.60 -23.22
C ASP A 47 33.09 12.42 -24.42
N GLY A 48 32.20 13.22 -25.00
CA GLY A 48 32.51 14.03 -26.19
C GLY A 48 32.65 13.24 -27.50
N THR A 49 32.31 11.93 -27.52
CA THR A 49 32.33 11.10 -28.70
C THR A 49 31.01 10.36 -28.95
N THR A 50 30.84 9.75 -30.12
CA THR A 50 29.69 8.84 -30.41
C THR A 50 30.02 7.37 -30.05
N LYS A 51 31.17 7.13 -29.39
CA LYS A 51 31.63 5.77 -29.05
C LYS A 51 31.12 5.34 -27.69
N GLY A 52 30.48 4.18 -27.66
CA GLY A 52 29.96 3.58 -26.42
C GLY A 52 29.55 2.14 -26.63
N SER A 53 29.21 1.48 -25.55
CA SER A 53 28.74 0.11 -25.50
C SER A 53 27.77 -0.02 -24.33
N VAL A 54 26.84 -0.95 -24.45
CA VAL A 54 25.96 -1.35 -23.33
C VAL A 54 26.49 -2.67 -22.80
N THR A 55 26.59 -2.81 -21.47
CA THR A 55 27.05 -4.07 -20.88
C THR A 55 26.10 -5.22 -21.19
N ASP A 56 26.67 -6.41 -21.44
CA ASP A 56 25.90 -7.66 -21.51
C ASP A 56 25.42 -8.12 -20.13
N PHE A 57 24.78 -9.28 -20.05
CA PHE A 57 24.22 -9.81 -18.79
C PHE A 57 25.28 -10.20 -17.75
N ASP A 58 26.52 -10.46 -18.19
CA ASP A 58 27.66 -10.73 -17.33
C ASP A 58 28.42 -9.43 -16.99
N GLY A 59 27.80 -8.27 -17.25
CA GLY A 59 28.38 -6.96 -17.01
C GLY A 59 29.52 -6.56 -17.97
N ASN A 60 29.81 -7.35 -19.00
CA ASN A 60 30.92 -7.07 -19.91
C ASN A 60 30.56 -6.01 -20.95
N TYR A 61 31.48 -5.12 -21.24
CA TYR A 61 31.37 -4.15 -22.32
C TYR A 61 32.60 -4.10 -23.18
N THR A 62 32.47 -3.67 -24.44
CA THR A 62 33.55 -3.48 -25.36
C THR A 62 33.30 -2.28 -26.27
N ILE A 63 34.19 -1.29 -26.24
CA ILE A 63 34.19 -0.12 -27.12
C ILE A 63 35.39 -0.26 -28.08
N ALA A 64 35.11 -0.65 -29.31
CA ALA A 64 36.12 -0.90 -30.31
C ALA A 64 36.45 0.36 -31.15
N ASN A 65 37.59 0.33 -31.82
CA ASN A 65 38.04 1.35 -32.75
C ASN A 65 38.20 2.75 -32.13
N VAL A 66 38.71 2.84 -30.90
CA VAL A 66 38.98 4.10 -30.21
C VAL A 66 40.30 4.67 -30.74
N GLU A 67 40.26 5.92 -31.19
CA GLU A 67 41.46 6.63 -31.65
C GLU A 67 42.42 6.96 -30.48
N ASP A 68 43.69 7.18 -30.73
CA ASP A 68 44.62 7.57 -29.67
C ASP A 68 44.24 8.93 -29.09
N GLY A 69 44.18 9.02 -27.75
CA GLY A 69 43.78 10.23 -27.04
C GLY A 69 43.42 9.99 -25.59
N ALA A 70 43.21 11.09 -24.86
CA ALA A 70 42.70 11.06 -23.49
C ALA A 70 41.19 11.20 -23.52
N TYR A 71 40.48 10.27 -22.90
CA TYR A 71 39.04 10.22 -22.84
C TYR A 71 38.54 10.14 -21.38
N THR A 72 37.36 10.61 -21.15
CA THR A 72 36.61 10.31 -19.91
C THR A 72 35.60 9.21 -20.22
N LEU A 73 35.75 8.03 -19.62
CA LEU A 73 34.76 6.98 -19.65
C LEU A 73 33.68 7.31 -18.65
N ILE A 74 32.43 7.36 -19.10
CA ILE A 74 31.25 7.61 -18.30
C ILE A 74 30.37 6.36 -18.37
N ALA A 75 30.02 5.83 -17.21
CA ALA A 75 29.05 4.75 -17.12
C ALA A 75 27.79 5.21 -16.35
N THR A 76 26.62 4.97 -16.94
CA THR A 76 25.32 5.31 -16.36
C THR A 76 24.43 4.09 -16.34
N PHE A 77 23.79 3.84 -15.20
CA PHE A 77 22.83 2.76 -15.02
C PHE A 77 21.73 3.20 -14.06
N ILE A 78 20.53 2.73 -14.29
CA ILE A 78 19.36 3.09 -13.49
C ILE A 78 19.54 2.60 -12.06
N GLY A 79 19.40 3.51 -11.07
CA GLY A 79 19.57 3.19 -9.66
C GLY A 79 21.02 3.23 -9.16
N TYR A 80 21.97 3.66 -10.00
CA TYR A 80 23.38 3.76 -9.66
C TYR A 80 23.95 5.16 -9.90
N LYS A 81 24.92 5.58 -9.08
CA LYS A 81 25.67 6.82 -9.30
C LYS A 81 26.44 6.73 -10.60
N THR A 82 26.47 7.81 -11.37
CA THR A 82 27.29 7.91 -12.58
C THR A 82 28.76 7.68 -12.23
N PHE A 83 29.35 6.67 -12.83
CA PHE A 83 30.78 6.39 -12.70
C PHE A 83 31.56 7.14 -13.79
N THR A 84 32.64 7.76 -13.40
CA THR A 84 33.57 8.46 -14.34
C THR A 84 35.01 8.05 -14.11
N LYS A 85 35.75 7.81 -15.20
CA LYS A 85 37.19 7.46 -15.14
C LYS A 85 37.92 7.97 -16.35
N SER A 86 39.06 8.62 -16.14
CA SER A 86 39.98 9.00 -17.25
C SER A 86 40.68 7.77 -17.79
N VAL A 87 40.73 7.65 -19.12
CA VAL A 87 41.36 6.54 -19.86
C VAL A 87 42.24 7.15 -20.98
N GLU A 88 43.50 6.72 -21.09
CA GLU A 88 44.37 7.08 -22.21
C GLU A 88 44.43 5.95 -23.23
N ALA A 89 43.96 6.22 -24.43
CA ALA A 89 44.11 5.32 -25.58
C ALA A 89 45.41 5.59 -26.29
N GLN A 90 46.32 4.59 -26.37
CA GLN A 90 47.65 4.69 -26.99
C GLN A 90 47.97 3.47 -27.89
N GLY A 91 46.93 2.90 -28.51
CA GLY A 91 47.02 1.63 -29.26
C GLY A 91 46.98 0.39 -28.38
N GLY A 92 46.14 -0.61 -28.76
CA GLY A 92 46.02 -1.89 -28.06
C GLY A 92 44.76 -2.01 -27.15
N ASP A 93 44.67 -3.12 -26.45
CA ASP A 93 43.53 -3.45 -25.60
C ASP A 93 43.71 -2.86 -24.20
N ILE A 94 42.71 -2.12 -23.75
CA ILE A 94 42.65 -1.48 -22.43
C ILE A 94 41.52 -2.10 -21.65
N THR A 95 41.80 -2.66 -20.48
CA THR A 95 40.76 -3.23 -19.60
C THR A 95 40.43 -2.25 -18.48
N VAL A 96 39.16 -1.86 -18.37
CA VAL A 96 38.63 -0.97 -17.34
C VAL A 96 37.42 -1.63 -16.71
N SER A 97 37.63 -2.41 -15.65
CA SER A 97 36.54 -2.97 -14.82
C SER A 97 36.36 -2.07 -13.61
N PHE A 98 35.10 -1.94 -13.18
CA PHE A 98 34.71 -1.09 -12.03
C PHE A 98 33.38 -1.54 -11.42
N SER A 99 33.15 -1.11 -10.17
CA SER A 99 31.88 -1.28 -9.51
C SER A 99 31.13 0.05 -9.46
N MET A 100 29.85 0.02 -9.71
CA MET A 100 28.95 1.16 -9.57
C MET A 100 28.34 1.19 -8.16
N GLU A 101 28.24 2.37 -7.61
CA GLU A 101 27.60 2.60 -6.31
C GLU A 101 26.11 2.84 -6.51
N GLU A 102 25.28 2.15 -5.74
CA GLU A 102 23.82 2.37 -5.75
C GLU A 102 23.48 3.80 -5.32
N ASP A 103 22.56 4.42 -6.03
CA ASP A 103 22.01 5.74 -5.72
C ASP A 103 20.50 5.63 -5.57
N ALA A 104 20.06 5.09 -4.46
CA ALA A 104 18.65 4.88 -4.12
C ALA A 104 17.81 6.18 -4.07
N ALA A 105 18.48 7.34 -4.02
CA ALA A 105 17.86 8.65 -4.00
C ALA A 105 18.05 9.44 -5.30
N SER A 106 18.46 8.79 -6.38
CA SER A 106 18.80 9.45 -7.64
C SER A 106 17.59 10.14 -8.28
N LEU A 107 17.75 11.40 -8.67
CA LEU A 107 16.82 12.09 -9.55
C LEU A 107 16.81 11.55 -10.99
N ASP A 108 17.78 10.72 -11.36
CA ASP A 108 17.87 10.07 -12.66
C ASP A 108 17.07 8.76 -12.72
N GLU A 109 16.56 8.28 -11.58
CA GLU A 109 15.73 7.09 -11.52
C GLU A 109 14.50 7.22 -12.42
N ILE A 110 14.29 6.21 -13.27
CA ILE A 110 13.17 6.18 -14.22
C ILE A 110 11.88 5.76 -13.50
N VAL A 111 10.91 6.65 -13.52
CA VAL A 111 9.55 6.41 -13.02
C VAL A 111 8.72 5.81 -14.12
N VAL A 112 7.99 4.75 -13.82
CA VAL A 112 7.07 4.08 -14.75
C VAL A 112 5.60 4.20 -14.33
N THR A 113 5.35 4.52 -13.07
CA THR A 113 4.01 4.65 -12.49
C THR A 113 3.43 6.04 -12.78
N GLY A 114 2.17 6.09 -13.23
CA GLY A 114 1.42 7.33 -13.37
C GLY A 114 2.00 8.36 -14.36
N VAL A 115 2.81 7.94 -15.30
CA VAL A 115 3.36 8.79 -16.36
C VAL A 115 2.95 8.26 -17.74
N VAL A 116 2.76 9.17 -18.68
CA VAL A 116 2.41 8.80 -20.07
C VAL A 116 3.55 7.98 -20.67
N ASN A 117 4.78 8.48 -20.53
CA ASN A 117 6.01 7.81 -20.92
C ASN A 117 6.99 7.76 -19.74
N PRO A 118 7.78 6.68 -19.59
CA PRO A 118 8.81 6.60 -18.57
C PRO A 118 9.79 7.78 -18.66
N LYS A 119 10.06 8.44 -17.52
CA LYS A 119 10.95 9.60 -17.39
C LYS A 119 11.75 9.53 -16.12
N SER A 120 12.87 10.24 -16.08
CA SER A 120 13.60 10.46 -14.83
C SER A 120 12.76 11.31 -13.85
N LYS A 121 13.01 11.12 -12.55
CA LYS A 121 12.36 11.96 -11.51
C LYS A 121 12.58 13.44 -11.79
N LEU A 122 13.79 13.84 -12.22
CA LEU A 122 14.12 15.24 -12.50
C LEU A 122 13.31 15.82 -13.65
N GLU A 123 13.03 15.02 -14.68
CA GLU A 123 12.31 15.43 -15.89
C GLU A 123 10.80 15.33 -15.74
N SER A 124 10.32 14.69 -14.72
CA SER A 124 8.92 14.47 -14.47
C SER A 124 8.26 15.74 -13.87
N SER A 125 7.08 16.08 -14.34
CA SER A 125 6.25 17.17 -13.81
C SER A 125 5.29 16.72 -12.70
N VAL A 126 5.61 15.62 -11.99
CA VAL A 126 4.81 15.07 -10.88
C VAL A 126 5.65 14.92 -9.61
N SER A 127 4.95 14.94 -8.47
CA SER A 127 5.52 14.57 -7.17
C SER A 127 5.59 13.06 -7.07
N VAL A 128 6.79 12.50 -7.18
CA VAL A 128 7.02 11.07 -7.12
C VAL A 128 8.03 10.70 -6.04
N SER A 129 7.72 9.69 -5.25
CA SER A 129 8.65 9.04 -4.32
C SER A 129 8.88 7.60 -4.73
N THR A 130 10.08 7.12 -4.52
CA THR A 130 10.42 5.71 -4.69
C THR A 130 11.07 5.17 -3.42
N MET A 131 10.80 3.91 -3.13
CA MET A 131 11.48 3.16 -2.08
C MET A 131 12.04 1.88 -2.69
N ASP A 132 13.35 1.75 -2.70
CA ASP A 132 14.04 0.53 -3.10
C ASP A 132 14.00 -0.54 -1.99
N VAL A 133 14.58 -1.70 -2.27
CA VAL A 133 14.65 -2.82 -1.31
C VAL A 133 15.32 -2.41 -0.01
N LYS A 134 16.39 -1.60 -0.06
CA LYS A 134 17.14 -1.15 1.12
C LYS A 134 16.29 -0.26 2.02
N LEU A 135 15.56 0.69 1.45
CA LEU A 135 14.64 1.55 2.20
C LEU A 135 13.45 0.76 2.79
N ILE A 136 12.93 -0.24 2.04
CA ILE A 136 11.88 -1.13 2.53
C ILE A 136 12.41 -1.97 3.72
N GLU A 137 13.62 -2.55 3.60
CA GLU A 137 14.26 -3.30 4.70
C GLU A 137 14.51 -2.41 5.92
N GLN A 138 14.97 -1.17 5.72
CA GLN A 138 15.18 -0.19 6.80
C GLN A 138 13.88 0.26 7.47
N ALA A 139 12.77 0.32 6.75
CA ALA A 139 11.46 0.62 7.32
C ALA A 139 10.90 -0.56 8.12
N SER A 140 11.35 -1.81 7.83
CA SER A 140 10.88 -3.07 8.44
C SER A 140 9.37 -3.13 8.66
N PRO A 141 8.55 -2.87 7.63
CA PRO A 141 7.12 -2.73 7.78
C PRO A 141 6.45 -4.08 8.00
N ARG A 142 5.52 -4.15 8.96
CA ARG A 142 4.68 -5.33 9.20
C ARG A 142 3.43 -5.33 8.32
N SER A 143 3.05 -4.15 7.77
CA SER A 143 1.87 -3.98 6.94
C SER A 143 2.09 -2.95 5.84
N ALA A 144 1.18 -2.92 4.84
CA ALA A 144 1.16 -1.88 3.81
C ALA A 144 1.00 -0.48 4.43
N GLY A 145 0.16 -0.33 5.45
CA GLY A 145 0.00 0.93 6.17
C GLY A 145 1.29 1.41 6.82
N GLU A 146 2.08 0.51 7.40
CA GLU A 146 3.39 0.85 7.97
C GLU A 146 4.42 1.24 6.91
N LEU A 147 4.38 0.64 5.73
CA LEU A 147 5.24 1.02 4.62
C LEU A 147 4.87 2.40 4.08
N PHE A 148 3.58 2.64 3.81
CA PHE A 148 3.12 3.83 3.10
C PHE A 148 3.25 5.13 3.91
N ARG A 149 3.24 5.07 5.25
CA ARG A 149 3.48 6.25 6.09
C ARG A 149 4.91 6.82 6.00
N ASN A 150 5.84 6.11 5.36
CA ASN A 150 7.16 6.63 5.05
C ASN A 150 7.17 7.55 3.81
N ILE A 151 6.08 7.58 3.05
CA ILE A 151 5.93 8.39 1.85
C ILE A 151 5.35 9.75 2.24
N PRO A 152 5.99 10.89 1.88
CA PRO A 152 5.45 12.21 2.17
C PRO A 152 4.06 12.38 1.56
N GLY A 153 3.21 13.22 2.18
CA GLY A 153 1.84 13.46 1.72
C GLY A 153 0.83 12.35 2.01
N ILE A 154 1.29 11.17 2.44
CA ILE A 154 0.42 10.04 2.77
C ILE A 154 0.36 9.87 4.29
N ARG A 155 -0.85 9.96 4.84
CA ARG A 155 -1.15 9.49 6.18
C ARG A 155 -1.75 8.09 6.09
N ALA A 156 -1.12 7.13 6.76
CA ALA A 156 -1.58 5.76 6.86
C ALA A 156 -1.78 5.38 8.33
N GLU A 157 -2.99 5.02 8.71
CA GLU A 157 -3.33 4.54 10.05
C GLU A 157 -3.22 3.02 10.08
N SER A 158 -2.07 2.51 10.53
CA SER A 158 -1.76 1.08 10.58
C SER A 158 -2.26 0.36 11.84
N SER A 159 -3.08 1.01 12.64
CA SER A 159 -3.60 0.47 13.91
C SER A 159 -4.60 -0.67 13.76
N GLY A 160 -5.12 -0.90 12.56
CA GLY A 160 -6.07 -1.97 12.25
C GLY A 160 -5.45 -3.36 12.04
N GLY A 161 -4.13 -3.49 12.08
CA GLY A 161 -3.41 -4.73 11.79
C GLY A 161 -2.83 -4.76 10.37
N GLU A 162 -2.68 -5.94 9.77
CA GLU A 162 -2.14 -6.12 8.41
C GLU A 162 -3.22 -6.06 7.34
N GLY A 163 -3.84 -4.99 7.17
CA GLY A 163 -4.99 -4.71 6.33
C GLY A 163 -5.97 -3.83 7.09
N ASN A 164 -7.00 -3.36 6.41
CA ASN A 164 -7.97 -2.43 7.00
C ASN A 164 -7.32 -1.14 7.55
N ALA A 165 -6.25 -0.69 6.92
CA ALA A 165 -5.67 0.61 7.20
C ALA A 165 -6.53 1.72 6.59
N ASN A 166 -6.57 2.87 7.26
CA ASN A 166 -7.20 4.07 6.72
C ASN A 166 -6.15 4.97 6.12
N PHE A 167 -6.42 5.47 4.93
CA PHE A 167 -5.45 6.27 4.19
C PHE A 167 -6.04 7.60 3.77
N ASN A 168 -5.23 8.66 3.83
CA ASN A 168 -5.49 9.88 3.10
C ASN A 168 -4.22 10.41 2.41
N VAL A 169 -4.42 11.27 1.43
CA VAL A 169 -3.34 11.89 0.64
C VAL A 169 -3.60 13.39 0.57
N ARG A 170 -2.64 14.23 1.02
CA ARG A 170 -2.69 15.70 0.86
C ARG A 170 -3.97 16.35 1.37
N GLY A 171 -4.51 15.91 2.49
CA GLY A 171 -5.72 16.47 3.08
C GLY A 171 -7.03 16.13 2.35
N VAL A 172 -6.99 15.27 1.33
CA VAL A 172 -8.20 14.61 0.80
C VAL A 172 -8.79 13.77 1.92
N PRO A 173 -10.12 13.80 2.17
CA PRO A 173 -10.71 13.22 3.37
C PRO A 173 -10.43 11.73 3.52
N ILE A 174 -10.30 11.29 4.78
CA ILE A 174 -10.13 9.88 5.11
C ILE A 174 -11.46 9.14 4.96
N SER A 175 -11.46 8.02 4.26
CA SER A 175 -12.64 7.16 4.23
C SER A 175 -12.80 6.37 5.53
N SER A 176 -13.94 5.77 5.76
CA SER A 176 -14.22 4.90 6.91
C SER A 176 -13.59 3.50 6.77
N GLY A 177 -12.51 3.40 6.05
CA GLY A 177 -11.71 2.21 5.76
C GLY A 177 -11.15 2.29 4.36
N GLY A 178 -9.85 1.93 4.19
CA GLY A 178 -9.21 1.82 2.89
C GLY A 178 -8.75 3.13 2.26
N SER A 179 -8.69 3.12 0.94
CA SER A 179 -8.04 4.14 0.10
C SER A 179 -8.97 4.64 -1.02
N ARG A 180 -10.05 5.36 -0.68
CA ARG A 180 -11.07 5.79 -1.66
C ARG A 180 -10.51 6.59 -2.83
N TYR A 181 -9.58 7.50 -2.56
CA TYR A 181 -9.13 8.51 -3.53
C TYR A 181 -7.75 8.23 -4.11
N PHE A 182 -7.06 7.19 -3.67
CA PHE A 182 -5.83 6.75 -4.31
C PHE A 182 -5.83 5.26 -4.56
N GLN A 183 -5.09 4.84 -5.59
CA GLN A 183 -5.09 3.46 -6.06
C GLN A 183 -3.85 2.72 -5.58
N ILE A 184 -4.06 1.54 -4.96
CA ILE A 184 -3.00 0.60 -4.64
C ILE A 184 -2.87 -0.38 -5.79
N GLN A 185 -1.66 -0.45 -6.35
CA GLN A 185 -1.35 -1.26 -7.53
C GLN A 185 -0.25 -2.28 -7.24
N GLU A 186 -0.27 -3.35 -7.99
CA GLU A 186 0.80 -4.34 -8.09
C GLU A 186 1.13 -4.53 -9.57
N ASP A 187 2.41 -4.27 -9.94
CA ASP A 187 2.90 -4.28 -11.33
C ASP A 187 2.08 -3.39 -12.28
N GLY A 188 1.59 -2.26 -11.75
CA GLY A 188 0.86 -1.23 -12.50
C GLY A 188 -0.60 -1.57 -12.83
N LEU A 189 -1.20 -2.55 -12.16
CA LEU A 189 -2.64 -2.81 -12.19
C LEU A 189 -3.25 -2.73 -10.79
N PRO A 190 -4.47 -2.20 -10.62
CA PRO A 190 -5.15 -2.12 -9.34
C PRO A 190 -5.29 -3.48 -8.66
N LEU A 191 -5.21 -3.54 -7.32
CA LEU A 191 -5.56 -4.76 -6.57
C LEU A 191 -7.07 -4.99 -6.59
N ASN A 192 -7.84 -3.94 -6.33
CA ASN A 192 -9.29 -3.86 -6.49
C ASN A 192 -9.64 -2.57 -7.21
N LEU A 193 -10.79 -2.52 -7.87
CA LEU A 193 -11.28 -1.32 -8.55
C LEU A 193 -11.54 -0.18 -7.54
N PHE A 194 -12.09 -0.52 -6.38
CA PHE A 194 -12.35 0.39 -5.26
C PHE A 194 -11.40 0.06 -4.10
N GLY A 195 -10.75 1.07 -3.56
CA GLY A 195 -9.82 0.92 -2.44
C GLY A 195 -10.52 0.79 -1.08
N ASP A 196 -11.82 1.07 -1.01
CA ASP A 196 -12.61 1.18 0.21
C ASP A 196 -13.93 0.39 0.19
N THR A 197 -14.03 -0.67 -0.60
CA THR A 197 -15.17 -1.61 -0.53
C THR A 197 -15.32 -2.14 0.89
N SER A 198 -16.55 -2.19 1.43
CA SER A 198 -16.85 -2.57 2.81
C SER A 198 -15.99 -3.71 3.31
N PHE A 199 -14.97 -3.38 4.10
CA PHE A 199 -13.99 -4.30 4.67
C PHE A 199 -13.22 -5.19 3.68
N GLY A 200 -13.55 -5.14 2.38
CA GLY A 200 -12.78 -5.74 1.27
C GLY A 200 -11.77 -4.76 0.68
N ASN A 201 -11.10 -3.98 1.53
CA ASN A 201 -10.15 -2.95 1.14
C ASN A 201 -9.00 -3.52 0.29
N ALA A 202 -8.43 -2.70 -0.58
CA ALA A 202 -7.35 -3.13 -1.47
C ALA A 202 -6.11 -3.62 -0.70
N ASP A 203 -5.79 -3.00 0.45
CA ASP A 203 -4.65 -3.38 1.29
C ASP A 203 -4.80 -4.75 1.96
N ASN A 204 -6.03 -5.29 2.09
CA ASN A 204 -6.24 -6.65 2.55
C ASN A 204 -5.58 -7.69 1.64
N PHE A 205 -5.52 -7.42 0.33
CA PHE A 205 -4.92 -8.30 -0.68
C PHE A 205 -3.44 -8.01 -0.95
N LEU A 206 -2.83 -7.12 -0.18
CA LEU A 206 -1.42 -6.77 -0.28
C LEU A 206 -0.62 -7.33 0.90
N ARG A 207 0.50 -7.99 0.61
CA ARG A 207 1.50 -8.41 1.60
C ARG A 207 2.88 -7.99 1.14
N ILE A 208 3.67 -7.48 2.08
CA ILE A 208 5.06 -7.10 1.82
C ILE A 208 5.94 -8.32 2.05
N ASP A 209 6.70 -8.69 1.03
CA ASP A 209 7.66 -9.79 1.06
C ASP A 209 8.88 -9.49 0.19
N SER A 210 9.83 -10.41 0.14
CA SER A 210 11.08 -10.28 -0.62
C SER A 210 10.91 -10.22 -2.14
N ASN A 211 9.69 -10.48 -2.68
CA ASN A 211 9.42 -10.33 -4.12
C ASN A 211 9.33 -8.87 -4.57
N VAL A 212 9.17 -7.92 -3.65
CA VAL A 212 9.09 -6.51 -3.98
C VAL A 212 10.46 -5.98 -4.36
N GLY A 213 10.60 -5.49 -5.58
CA GLY A 213 11.82 -4.84 -6.07
C GLY A 213 11.88 -3.35 -5.73
N ARG A 214 10.75 -2.65 -5.81
CA ARG A 214 10.62 -1.25 -5.38
C ARG A 214 9.15 -0.84 -5.25
N VAL A 215 8.95 0.28 -4.58
CA VAL A 215 7.65 0.97 -4.50
C VAL A 215 7.76 2.32 -5.19
N GLU A 216 6.81 2.64 -6.05
CA GLU A 216 6.65 3.96 -6.65
C GLU A 216 5.33 4.58 -6.16
N ALA A 217 5.38 5.82 -5.71
CA ALA A 217 4.20 6.53 -5.24
C ALA A 217 4.10 7.90 -5.92
N ILE A 218 2.96 8.16 -6.55
CA ILE A 218 2.59 9.45 -7.11
C ILE A 218 1.47 10.04 -6.28
N ARG A 219 1.65 11.28 -5.88
CA ARG A 219 0.66 12.02 -5.12
C ARG A 219 0.02 13.06 -6.00
N GLY A 220 -1.29 12.94 -6.24
CA GLY A 220 -2.03 13.82 -7.13
C GLY A 220 -1.61 13.73 -8.59
N GLY A 221 -1.55 14.84 -9.23
CA GLY A 221 -0.99 15.03 -10.57
C GLY A 221 -1.62 14.15 -11.64
N SER A 222 -0.79 13.39 -12.32
CA SER A 222 -1.21 12.51 -13.42
C SER A 222 -2.03 11.29 -12.99
N ALA A 223 -2.10 10.97 -11.68
CA ALA A 223 -2.87 9.83 -11.18
C ALA A 223 -4.32 9.87 -11.68
N SER A 224 -4.93 11.06 -11.76
CA SER A 224 -6.30 11.25 -12.24
C SER A 224 -6.57 10.66 -13.63
N THR A 225 -5.56 10.55 -14.48
CA THR A 225 -5.69 10.04 -15.85
C THR A 225 -4.99 8.71 -16.09
N GLN A 226 -4.06 8.32 -15.22
CA GLN A 226 -3.26 7.09 -15.37
C GLN A 226 -3.86 5.88 -14.66
N THR A 227 -4.87 6.09 -13.84
CA THR A 227 -5.63 4.99 -13.20
C THR A 227 -7.11 5.33 -13.08
N SER A 228 -7.94 4.33 -12.83
CA SER A 228 -9.35 4.48 -12.49
C SER A 228 -9.49 4.64 -10.97
N ASN A 229 -10.41 5.48 -10.49
CA ASN A 229 -10.72 5.66 -9.08
C ASN A 229 -9.54 6.08 -8.17
N GLY A 230 -8.52 6.73 -8.73
CA GLY A 230 -7.36 7.17 -7.96
C GLY A 230 -6.96 8.62 -8.22
N PRO A 231 -7.89 9.62 -8.16
CA PRO A 231 -7.57 10.99 -8.55
C PRO A 231 -6.55 11.67 -7.64
N ALA A 232 -6.37 11.20 -6.40
CA ALA A 232 -5.43 11.78 -5.45
C ALA A 232 -4.04 11.11 -5.44
N GLY A 233 -3.88 9.95 -6.09
CA GLY A 233 -2.56 9.30 -6.15
C GLY A 233 -2.58 7.83 -6.55
N ILE A 234 -1.37 7.31 -6.75
CA ILE A 234 -1.10 5.88 -7.02
C ILE A 234 0.07 5.44 -6.16
N ILE A 235 -0.05 4.28 -5.54
CA ILE A 235 1.07 3.54 -4.96
C ILE A 235 1.19 2.22 -5.69
N ASN A 236 2.34 1.96 -6.29
CA ASN A 236 2.59 0.77 -7.11
C ASN A 236 3.74 -0.05 -6.53
N MET A 237 3.46 -1.31 -6.20
CA MET A 237 4.44 -2.30 -5.81
C MET A 237 4.97 -3.00 -7.04
N ILE A 238 6.26 -2.84 -7.34
CA ILE A 238 6.90 -3.42 -8.53
C ILE A 238 7.67 -4.66 -8.13
N SER A 239 7.35 -5.78 -8.77
CA SER A 239 7.94 -7.08 -8.48
C SER A 239 9.31 -7.26 -9.12
N LYS A 240 10.20 -8.03 -8.47
CA LYS A 240 11.45 -8.52 -9.04
C LYS A 240 11.17 -9.46 -10.23
N THR A 241 12.10 -9.54 -11.18
CA THR A 241 11.88 -10.26 -12.44
C THR A 241 12.91 -11.35 -12.74
N GLY A 242 13.96 -11.50 -11.91
CA GLY A 242 15.04 -12.45 -12.14
C GLY A 242 15.91 -12.11 -13.36
N ALA A 243 15.96 -10.84 -13.77
CA ALA A 243 16.85 -10.39 -14.83
C ALA A 243 18.33 -10.55 -14.43
N THR A 244 18.61 -10.49 -13.13
CA THR A 244 19.90 -10.80 -12.51
C THR A 244 19.74 -12.04 -11.66
N GLU A 245 20.74 -12.93 -11.64
CA GLU A 245 20.75 -14.09 -10.77
C GLU A 245 20.98 -13.65 -9.33
N GLY A 246 20.21 -14.23 -8.42
CA GLY A 246 20.33 -14.00 -6.98
C GLY A 246 19.05 -14.35 -6.25
N GLY A 247 19.18 -14.41 -4.94
CA GLY A 247 18.05 -14.77 -4.09
C GLY A 247 18.31 -14.47 -2.63
N SER A 248 17.28 -14.68 -1.83
CA SER A 248 17.37 -14.57 -0.39
C SER A 248 16.50 -15.62 0.32
N PHE A 249 16.95 -15.98 1.50
CA PHE A 249 16.24 -16.83 2.42
C PHE A 249 16.33 -16.23 3.82
N GLY A 250 15.21 -16.10 4.50
CA GLY A 250 15.19 -15.47 5.82
C GLY A 250 14.22 -16.17 6.78
N THR A 251 14.59 -16.19 8.05
CA THR A 251 13.70 -16.62 9.14
C THR A 251 13.61 -15.52 10.18
N THR A 252 12.40 -15.22 10.63
CA THR A 252 12.14 -14.19 11.64
C THR A 252 11.39 -14.80 12.81
N PHE A 253 11.82 -14.45 14.03
CA PHE A 253 11.18 -14.86 15.29
C PHE A 253 10.90 -13.64 16.16
N GLY A 254 9.76 -13.64 16.85
CA GLY A 254 9.48 -12.67 17.90
C GLY A 254 10.34 -12.90 19.13
N LEU A 255 10.74 -11.82 19.79
CA LEU A 255 11.50 -11.88 21.05
C LEU A 255 10.58 -11.66 22.25
N ASP A 256 9.56 -10.83 22.10
CA ASP A 256 8.61 -10.43 23.14
C ASP A 256 7.15 -10.81 22.79
N TYR A 257 6.89 -11.33 21.59
CA TYR A 257 5.60 -11.87 21.18
C TYR A 257 5.76 -13.09 20.27
N GLN A 258 4.70 -13.89 20.15
CA GLN A 258 4.76 -15.10 19.34
C GLN A 258 4.63 -14.76 17.85
N THR A 259 5.71 -14.91 17.12
CA THR A 259 5.73 -14.91 15.65
C THR A 259 6.87 -15.75 15.13
N SER A 260 6.62 -16.41 14.01
CA SER A 260 7.59 -17.16 13.22
C SER A 260 7.26 -16.92 11.75
N ARG A 261 8.23 -16.45 10.98
CA ARG A 261 8.08 -16.18 9.56
C ARG A 261 9.29 -16.67 8.78
N LEU A 262 9.00 -17.28 7.64
CA LEU A 262 9.97 -17.72 6.65
C LEU A 262 9.74 -16.91 5.38
N ASP A 263 10.76 -16.25 4.88
CA ASP A 263 10.77 -15.55 3.60
C ASP A 263 11.77 -16.23 2.66
N PHE A 264 11.45 -16.31 1.38
CA PHE A 264 12.34 -16.84 0.36
C PHE A 264 12.07 -16.17 -0.98
N GLU A 265 13.10 -15.99 -1.77
CA GLU A 265 13.00 -15.58 -3.16
C GLU A 265 14.24 -16.03 -3.93
N TYR A 266 14.06 -16.29 -5.22
CA TYR A 266 15.15 -16.56 -6.15
C TYR A 266 14.75 -16.20 -7.56
N GLY A 267 15.67 -15.58 -8.29
CA GLY A 267 15.50 -15.28 -9.70
C GLY A 267 16.79 -15.48 -10.48
N ALA A 268 16.66 -15.89 -11.73
CA ALA A 268 17.82 -16.07 -12.60
C ALA A 268 17.44 -16.02 -14.10
N PRO A 269 18.37 -15.65 -14.98
CA PRO A 269 18.32 -15.97 -16.39
C PRO A 269 18.46 -17.51 -16.60
N ILE A 270 17.66 -18.09 -17.49
CA ILE A 270 17.71 -19.54 -17.83
C ILE A 270 17.98 -19.80 -19.31
N GLY A 271 18.38 -18.79 -20.06
CA GLY A 271 18.71 -18.85 -21.47
C GLY A 271 18.66 -17.47 -22.11
N GLU A 272 18.92 -17.39 -23.40
CA GLU A 272 18.91 -16.13 -24.15
C GLU A 272 17.59 -15.37 -23.97
N GLY A 273 17.65 -14.25 -23.22
CA GLY A 273 16.52 -13.38 -22.97
C GLY A 273 15.38 -14.02 -22.17
N LEU A 274 15.54 -15.19 -21.57
CA LEU A 274 14.54 -15.83 -20.70
C LEU A 274 15.00 -15.77 -19.25
N SER A 275 14.19 -15.22 -18.36
CA SER A 275 14.44 -15.16 -16.92
C SER A 275 13.19 -15.49 -16.14
N TYR A 276 13.36 -15.95 -14.90
CA TYR A 276 12.28 -16.21 -13.98
C TYR A 276 12.57 -15.65 -12.59
N HIS A 277 11.51 -15.42 -11.83
CA HIS A 277 11.60 -15.10 -10.42
C HIS A 277 10.47 -15.83 -9.68
N ILE A 278 10.80 -16.41 -8.53
CA ILE A 278 9.86 -17.06 -7.61
C ILE A 278 10.16 -16.58 -6.20
N GLY A 279 9.13 -16.49 -5.37
CA GLY A 279 9.34 -16.18 -3.96
C GLY A 279 8.04 -16.06 -3.21
N GLY A 280 8.16 -15.80 -1.91
CA GLY A 280 7.03 -15.67 -1.03
C GLY A 280 7.43 -15.77 0.44
N PHE A 281 6.41 -15.94 1.27
CA PHE A 281 6.60 -16.16 2.68
C PHE A 281 5.57 -17.15 3.24
N MET A 282 5.90 -17.70 4.41
CA MET A 282 4.99 -18.45 5.29
C MET A 282 5.16 -17.93 6.71
N ARG A 283 4.06 -17.84 7.47
CA ARG A 283 4.12 -17.38 8.85
C ARG A 283 3.10 -18.05 9.74
N SER A 284 3.38 -18.00 11.05
CA SER A 284 2.46 -18.40 12.12
C SER A 284 2.80 -17.61 13.38
N GLY A 285 1.79 -17.22 14.13
CA GLY A 285 1.96 -16.55 15.43
C GLY A 285 0.72 -15.82 15.91
N GLU A 286 0.86 -15.17 17.04
CA GLU A 286 -0.22 -14.37 17.65
C GLU A 286 -0.28 -12.95 17.05
N GLY A 287 0.87 -12.33 16.87
CA GLY A 287 1.01 -10.94 16.48
C GLY A 287 1.46 -10.06 17.64
N PRO A 288 1.66 -8.73 17.40
CA PRO A 288 2.26 -7.82 18.38
C PRO A 288 1.32 -7.43 19.54
N ARG A 289 0.09 -7.91 19.56
CA ARG A 289 -0.87 -7.76 20.66
C ARG A 289 -1.30 -9.13 21.15
N GLU A 290 -1.52 -9.27 22.44
CA GLU A 290 -1.95 -10.52 23.06
C GLU A 290 -3.43 -10.78 22.79
N ILE A 291 -3.73 -11.87 22.12
CA ILE A 291 -5.08 -12.29 21.72
C ILE A 291 -5.46 -13.69 22.23
N GLY A 292 -4.52 -14.45 22.77
CA GLY A 292 -4.70 -15.76 23.33
C GLY A 292 -4.80 -16.93 22.33
N TYR A 293 -4.50 -16.66 21.02
CA TYR A 293 -4.46 -17.69 19.97
C TYR A 293 -3.58 -17.29 18.79
N GLN A 294 -3.31 -18.23 17.87
CA GLN A 294 -2.54 -17.96 16.65
C GLN A 294 -3.41 -17.20 15.63
N GLY A 295 -3.40 -15.86 15.68
CA GLY A 295 -4.18 -14.99 14.80
C GLY A 295 -3.54 -14.73 13.44
N ASN A 296 -2.21 -14.80 13.33
CA ASN A 296 -1.48 -14.69 12.08
C ASN A 296 -1.06 -16.08 11.59
N LYS A 297 -1.56 -16.51 10.42
CA LYS A 297 -1.20 -17.82 9.87
C LYS A 297 -1.48 -17.88 8.37
N GLY A 298 -0.48 -18.25 7.60
CA GLY A 298 -0.64 -18.42 6.16
C GLY A 298 0.60 -18.01 5.41
N GLY A 299 0.39 -17.43 4.21
CA GLY A 299 1.50 -16.98 3.38
C GLY A 299 1.09 -16.55 1.99
N GLN A 300 2.11 -16.19 1.23
CA GLN A 300 2.01 -15.76 -0.16
C GLN A 300 3.08 -16.45 -0.99
N PHE A 301 2.74 -16.77 -2.23
CA PHE A 301 3.67 -17.23 -3.25
C PHE A 301 3.46 -16.40 -4.53
N LYS A 302 4.55 -15.94 -5.12
CA LYS A 302 4.57 -15.25 -6.41
C LYS A 302 5.57 -15.90 -7.35
N ALA A 303 5.26 -15.88 -8.64
CA ALA A 303 6.16 -16.33 -9.69
C ALA A 303 5.97 -15.50 -10.94
N ASN A 304 7.05 -15.24 -11.67
CA ASN A 304 6.98 -14.68 -13.01
C ASN A 304 8.02 -15.30 -13.93
N LEU A 305 7.70 -15.26 -15.23
CA LEU A 305 8.58 -15.68 -16.31
C LEU A 305 8.59 -14.58 -17.35
N THR A 306 9.78 -14.08 -17.69
CA THR A 306 9.97 -13.00 -18.65
C THR A 306 10.80 -13.50 -19.83
N LYS A 307 10.29 -13.33 -21.05
CA LYS A 307 11.04 -13.51 -22.28
C LYS A 307 11.31 -12.15 -22.92
N ARG A 308 12.56 -11.81 -23.08
CA ARG A 308 13.03 -10.62 -23.79
C ARG A 308 13.34 -10.96 -25.23
N PHE A 309 13.07 -10.02 -26.12
CA PHE A 309 13.35 -10.04 -27.55
C PHE A 309 14.11 -8.75 -27.89
N GLU A 310 14.68 -8.65 -29.07
CA GLU A 310 15.38 -7.43 -29.52
C GLU A 310 14.46 -6.19 -29.47
N SER A 311 13.19 -6.35 -29.85
CA SER A 311 12.21 -5.24 -29.90
C SER A 311 11.34 -5.09 -28.64
N GLY A 312 11.49 -5.94 -27.60
CA GLY A 312 10.62 -5.86 -26.45
C GLY A 312 10.62 -7.09 -25.55
N TYR A 313 9.53 -7.27 -24.82
CA TYR A 313 9.40 -8.42 -23.91
C TYR A 313 7.96 -8.88 -23.75
N VAL A 314 7.82 -10.11 -23.28
CA VAL A 314 6.59 -10.69 -22.76
C VAL A 314 6.88 -11.23 -21.36
N ARG A 315 5.99 -10.95 -20.40
CA ARG A 315 6.03 -11.50 -19.04
C ARG A 315 4.69 -12.13 -18.71
N VAL A 316 4.72 -13.29 -18.08
CA VAL A 316 3.57 -13.91 -17.42
C VAL A 316 3.87 -14.03 -15.93
N TYR A 317 2.85 -13.84 -15.09
CA TYR A 317 3.03 -13.88 -13.65
C TYR A 317 1.81 -14.43 -12.93
N ALA A 318 2.05 -15.02 -11.77
CA ALA A 318 1.03 -15.61 -10.93
C ALA A 318 1.26 -15.24 -9.46
N LYS A 319 0.18 -15.13 -8.70
CA LYS A 319 0.16 -14.93 -7.27
C LYS A 319 -0.84 -15.86 -6.61
N PHE A 320 -0.45 -16.42 -5.49
CA PHE A 320 -1.31 -17.13 -4.55
C PHE A 320 -1.13 -16.52 -3.18
N LEU A 321 -2.21 -16.02 -2.59
CA LEU A 321 -2.27 -15.49 -1.24
C LEU A 321 -3.35 -16.25 -0.46
N ASN A 322 -2.99 -16.76 0.72
CA ASN A 322 -3.93 -17.22 1.74
C ASN A 322 -3.23 -17.00 3.08
N ASP A 323 -3.53 -15.87 3.70
CA ASP A 323 -2.77 -15.39 4.85
C ASP A 323 -3.68 -14.61 5.79
N LYS A 324 -4.15 -15.28 6.84
CA LYS A 324 -4.96 -14.65 7.86
C LYS A 324 -4.12 -13.82 8.82
N SER A 325 -4.68 -12.72 9.26
CA SER A 325 -4.12 -11.79 10.24
C SER A 325 -5.18 -11.27 11.19
N VAL A 326 -4.75 -10.83 12.36
CA VAL A 326 -5.65 -10.20 13.32
C VAL A 326 -6.12 -8.85 12.78
N MET A 327 -7.41 -8.57 12.93
CA MET A 327 -8.00 -7.28 12.63
C MET A 327 -8.40 -6.59 13.94
N TYR A 328 -7.77 -5.44 14.22
CA TYR A 328 -8.03 -4.66 15.42
C TYR A 328 -9.03 -3.54 15.11
N LEU A 329 -10.16 -3.55 15.80
CA LEU A 329 -11.18 -2.49 15.76
C LEU A 329 -11.06 -1.61 17.00
N PRO A 330 -11.79 -0.49 17.12
CA PRO A 330 -11.73 0.36 18.30
C PRO A 330 -11.96 -0.41 19.61
N MET A 331 -11.11 -0.17 20.58
CA MET A 331 -11.01 -0.88 21.87
C MET A 331 -11.29 0.07 23.03
N PRO A 332 -11.69 -0.43 24.22
CA PRO A 332 -12.04 0.41 25.35
C PRO A 332 -10.82 1.13 25.93
N MET A 333 -11.02 2.40 26.29
CA MET A 333 -10.01 3.26 26.87
C MET A 333 -10.61 4.31 27.82
N LEU A 334 -9.85 4.79 28.81
CA LEU A 334 -10.24 5.92 29.65
C LEU A 334 -9.87 7.25 28.97
N LEU A 335 -10.75 8.22 29.12
CA LEU A 335 -10.56 9.59 28.68
C LEU A 335 -10.66 10.53 29.87
N GLU A 336 -9.54 11.10 30.28
CA GLU A 336 -9.41 12.03 31.39
C GLU A 336 -9.27 13.47 30.89
N GLY A 337 -9.68 14.44 31.70
CA GLY A 337 -9.60 15.85 31.33
C GLY A 337 -10.74 16.32 30.43
N ASP A 338 -10.53 17.48 29.81
CA ASP A 338 -11.50 18.08 28.87
C ASP A 338 -11.18 17.67 27.42
N ASN A 339 -12.12 17.94 26.51
CA ASN A 339 -12.02 17.58 25.08
C ASN A 339 -10.89 18.30 24.35
N ALA A 340 -10.45 19.47 24.83
CA ALA A 340 -9.37 20.26 24.20
C ALA A 340 -7.98 19.76 24.65
N ASN A 341 -7.87 19.19 25.85
CA ASN A 341 -6.64 18.69 26.43
C ASN A 341 -6.86 17.32 27.09
N PRO A 342 -7.29 16.30 26.33
CA PRO A 342 -7.57 15.00 26.88
C PRO A 342 -6.29 14.22 27.16
N THR A 343 -6.36 13.35 28.18
CA THR A 343 -5.38 12.29 28.43
C THR A 343 -6.06 10.95 28.21
N PHE A 344 -5.49 10.13 27.35
CA PHE A 344 -5.95 8.78 27.09
C PHE A 344 -5.15 7.79 27.95
N SER A 345 -5.84 7.01 28.77
CA SER A 345 -5.24 6.10 29.75
C SER A 345 -5.79 4.69 29.62
N ASN A 346 -4.99 3.70 29.95
CA ASN A 346 -5.38 2.30 29.96
C ASN A 346 -6.46 2.03 31.03
N LEU A 347 -7.31 1.04 30.77
CA LEU A 347 -8.25 0.53 31.78
C LEU A 347 -7.52 -0.42 32.76
N PRO A 348 -8.02 -0.57 34.01
CA PRO A 348 -7.47 -1.57 34.91
C PRO A 348 -7.53 -2.98 34.31
N GLY A 349 -6.37 -3.57 34.06
CA GLY A 349 -6.22 -4.92 33.44
C GLY A 349 -6.39 -4.98 31.93
N PHE A 350 -6.35 -3.81 31.21
CA PHE A 350 -6.37 -3.76 29.77
C PHE A 350 -5.47 -2.63 29.25
N ASP A 351 -4.43 -2.99 28.50
CA ASP A 351 -3.47 -2.08 27.87
C ASP A 351 -3.71 -1.96 26.36
N ILE A 352 -4.15 -0.79 25.90
CA ILE A 352 -4.50 -0.57 24.49
C ILE A 352 -3.32 -0.74 23.52
N THR A 353 -2.07 -0.69 23.98
CA THR A 353 -0.89 -0.88 23.14
C THR A 353 -0.56 -2.36 22.94
N ASN A 354 -0.79 -3.20 23.95
CA ASN A 354 -0.36 -4.59 23.98
C ASN A 354 -1.53 -5.60 23.97
N ASP A 355 -2.70 -5.21 24.45
CA ASP A 355 -3.89 -6.06 24.49
C ASP A 355 -4.81 -5.86 23.27
N ALA A 356 -5.78 -6.75 23.12
CA ALA A 356 -6.85 -6.68 22.15
C ALA A 356 -8.16 -7.21 22.73
N VAL A 357 -9.29 -6.89 22.07
CA VAL A 357 -10.62 -7.40 22.45
C VAL A 357 -10.78 -8.88 22.08
N GLN A 358 -9.98 -9.37 21.16
CA GLN A 358 -9.85 -10.79 20.84
C GLN A 358 -9.48 -11.58 22.09
N SER A 359 -10.03 -12.80 22.19
CA SER A 359 -9.82 -13.66 23.35
C SER A 359 -9.85 -15.13 22.97
N ALA A 360 -9.13 -15.96 23.73
CA ALA A 360 -9.19 -17.41 23.63
C ALA A 360 -10.61 -17.99 23.81
N TYR A 361 -11.49 -17.25 24.46
CA TYR A 361 -12.90 -17.65 24.71
C TYR A 361 -13.85 -17.21 23.60
N LEU A 362 -13.50 -16.20 22.80
CA LEU A 362 -14.33 -15.67 21.71
C LEU A 362 -13.94 -16.35 20.39
N GLN A 363 -14.50 -17.54 20.14
CA GLN A 363 -14.07 -18.39 19.03
C GLN A 363 -15.04 -18.45 17.86
N GLN A 364 -16.34 -18.27 18.08
CA GLN A 364 -17.35 -18.45 17.06
C GLN A 364 -18.32 -17.27 17.03
N SER A 365 -18.76 -16.92 15.82
CA SER A 365 -19.83 -15.98 15.56
C SER A 365 -20.89 -16.67 14.71
N ALA A 366 -22.07 -16.92 15.29
CA ALA A 366 -23.17 -17.60 14.62
C ALA A 366 -24.20 -16.59 14.10
N GLY A 367 -24.69 -16.79 12.90
CA GLY A 367 -25.67 -15.91 12.26
C GLY A 367 -26.31 -16.56 11.05
N THR A 368 -26.87 -15.76 10.16
CA THR A 368 -27.52 -16.22 8.92
C THR A 368 -26.74 -15.78 7.68
N SER A 369 -26.62 -16.68 6.73
CA SER A 369 -26.03 -16.33 5.42
C SER A 369 -27.04 -15.49 4.60
N PRO A 370 -26.66 -14.31 4.10
CA PRO A 370 -27.51 -13.51 3.23
C PRO A 370 -27.63 -14.09 1.81
N PHE A 371 -26.76 -15.08 1.46
CA PHE A 371 -26.73 -15.65 0.13
C PHE A 371 -27.55 -16.95 0.00
N ASP A 372 -27.71 -17.71 1.09
CA ASP A 372 -28.38 -19.01 1.12
C ASP A 372 -29.85 -18.92 1.60
N GLY A 373 -30.45 -17.73 1.46
CA GLY A 373 -31.82 -17.53 1.88
C GLY A 373 -32.03 -17.51 3.39
N GLY A 374 -30.99 -17.22 4.16
CA GLY A 374 -30.99 -17.15 5.61
C GLY A 374 -30.62 -18.47 6.29
N GLY A 375 -29.91 -19.38 5.63
CA GLY A 375 -29.34 -20.58 6.25
C GLY A 375 -28.38 -20.22 7.39
N THR A 376 -28.20 -21.14 8.35
CA THR A 376 -27.26 -20.96 9.46
C THR A 376 -25.85 -20.80 8.94
N HIS A 377 -25.13 -19.79 9.44
CA HIS A 377 -23.75 -19.50 9.11
C HIS A 377 -22.94 -19.28 10.40
N VAL A 378 -21.83 -19.99 10.55
CA VAL A 378 -20.96 -19.88 11.72
C VAL A 378 -19.54 -19.61 11.27
N ASN A 379 -19.00 -18.45 11.61
CA ASN A 379 -17.63 -18.08 11.34
C ASN A 379 -16.70 -18.37 12.52
N ASP A 380 -15.49 -18.77 12.24
CA ASP A 380 -14.41 -18.85 13.23
C ASP A 380 -13.80 -17.46 13.42
N VAL A 381 -14.00 -16.84 14.59
CA VAL A 381 -13.45 -15.51 14.91
C VAL A 381 -11.92 -15.46 14.80
N ARG A 382 -11.24 -16.61 14.97
CA ARG A 382 -9.79 -16.73 14.84
C ARG A 382 -9.29 -16.61 13.40
N ASN A 383 -10.17 -16.58 12.40
CA ASN A 383 -9.81 -16.31 11.03
C ASN A 383 -9.47 -14.82 10.83
N GLY A 384 -10.04 -13.92 11.63
CA GLY A 384 -9.71 -12.50 11.60
C GLY A 384 -9.91 -11.89 10.21
N ASN A 385 -8.89 -11.26 9.67
CA ASN A 385 -8.80 -10.79 8.29
C ASN A 385 -8.09 -11.86 7.44
N ASN A 386 -8.86 -12.65 6.70
CA ASN A 386 -8.37 -13.78 5.91
C ASN A 386 -8.62 -13.60 4.41
N PRO A 387 -7.84 -12.79 3.69
CA PRO A 387 -7.93 -12.67 2.25
C PRO A 387 -7.37 -13.92 1.56
N ILE A 388 -8.08 -14.37 0.53
CA ILE A 388 -7.64 -15.41 -0.39
C ILE A 388 -7.60 -14.81 -1.79
N SER A 389 -6.46 -14.86 -2.46
CA SER A 389 -6.30 -14.37 -3.82
C SER A 389 -5.53 -15.35 -4.69
N LYS A 390 -6.06 -15.64 -5.87
CA LYS A 390 -5.40 -16.44 -6.93
C LYS A 390 -5.40 -15.60 -8.18
N SER A 391 -4.23 -15.11 -8.59
CA SER A 391 -4.11 -14.22 -9.74
C SER A 391 -3.22 -14.80 -10.82
N LEU A 392 -3.60 -14.54 -12.05
CA LEU A 392 -2.79 -14.81 -13.24
C LEU A 392 -2.81 -13.57 -14.13
N GLY A 393 -1.64 -13.14 -14.56
CA GLY A 393 -1.50 -11.99 -15.43
C GLY A 393 -0.43 -12.15 -16.48
N ALA A 394 -0.51 -11.28 -17.47
CA ALA A 394 0.48 -11.16 -18.53
C ALA A 394 0.65 -9.70 -18.92
N GLU A 395 1.86 -9.37 -19.33
CA GLU A 395 2.18 -8.08 -19.92
C GLU A 395 3.17 -8.23 -21.07
N PHE A 396 3.12 -7.30 -21.98
CA PHE A 396 4.13 -7.16 -23.02
C PHE A 396 4.36 -5.70 -23.40
N SER A 397 5.53 -5.44 -23.96
CA SER A 397 5.88 -4.15 -24.55
C SER A 397 6.82 -4.37 -25.72
N PHE A 398 6.47 -3.86 -26.91
CA PHE A 398 7.23 -3.98 -28.13
C PHE A 398 7.41 -2.63 -28.81
N ASP A 399 8.64 -2.38 -29.26
CA ASP A 399 8.96 -1.37 -30.24
C ASP A 399 8.65 -1.94 -31.64
N LEU A 400 7.78 -1.25 -32.38
CA LEU A 400 7.33 -1.68 -33.70
C LEU A 400 8.10 -0.99 -34.84
N GLY A 401 9.13 -0.22 -34.51
CA GLY A 401 9.88 0.60 -35.46
C GLY A 401 9.23 1.96 -35.72
N ASP A 402 9.98 2.85 -36.38
CA ASP A 402 9.53 4.19 -36.74
C ASP A 402 8.94 5.01 -35.58
N GLY A 403 9.38 4.76 -34.34
CA GLY A 403 8.87 5.40 -33.13
C GLY A 403 7.51 4.94 -32.67
N TRP A 404 6.95 3.83 -33.20
CA TRP A 404 5.77 3.18 -32.70
C TRP A 404 6.09 2.18 -31.58
N LYS A 405 5.31 2.20 -30.51
CA LYS A 405 5.40 1.24 -29.42
C LYS A 405 4.01 0.74 -29.04
N LEU A 406 3.89 -0.58 -28.87
CA LEU A 406 2.68 -1.23 -28.37
C LEU A 406 2.97 -1.85 -27.00
N ALA A 407 2.14 -1.56 -26.01
CA ALA A 407 2.22 -2.19 -24.71
C ALA A 407 0.83 -2.61 -24.23
N ALA A 408 0.75 -3.76 -23.59
CA ALA A 408 -0.45 -4.19 -22.91
C ALA A 408 -0.14 -4.97 -21.66
N LYS A 409 -1.05 -4.94 -20.69
CA LYS A 409 -1.05 -5.75 -19.50
C LYS A 409 -2.45 -6.14 -19.10
N GLY A 410 -2.60 -7.32 -18.53
CA GLY A 410 -3.87 -7.79 -18.03
C GLY A 410 -3.69 -8.78 -16.90
N ARG A 411 -4.61 -8.74 -15.93
CA ARG A 411 -4.63 -9.66 -14.80
C ARG A 411 -6.07 -10.02 -14.45
N TYR A 412 -6.30 -11.31 -14.27
CA TYR A 412 -7.48 -11.85 -13.60
C TYR A 412 -7.10 -12.26 -12.17
N SER A 413 -7.92 -11.88 -11.20
CA SER A 413 -7.76 -12.28 -9.82
C SER A 413 -9.07 -12.86 -9.30
N ASN A 414 -9.01 -14.07 -8.76
CA ASN A 414 -10.10 -14.66 -7.99
C ASN A 414 -9.84 -14.34 -6.53
N ASN A 415 -10.60 -13.38 -6.00
CA ASN A 415 -10.47 -12.85 -4.65
C ASN A 415 -11.70 -13.22 -3.83
N SER A 416 -11.50 -13.70 -2.61
CA SER A 416 -12.52 -14.03 -1.62
C SER A 416 -11.94 -13.92 -0.22
N GLY A 417 -12.75 -14.18 0.81
CA GLY A 417 -12.24 -14.24 2.18
C GLY A 417 -13.31 -14.01 3.24
N GLU A 418 -12.81 -13.81 4.44
CA GLU A 418 -13.61 -13.52 5.63
C GLU A 418 -12.95 -12.37 6.39
N TRP A 419 -13.77 -11.51 7.01
CA TRP A 419 -13.33 -10.44 7.90
C TRP A 419 -14.15 -10.51 9.17
N VAL A 420 -13.59 -11.14 10.20
CA VAL A 420 -14.28 -11.36 11.47
C VAL A 420 -13.49 -10.71 12.58
N ALA A 421 -14.06 -9.69 13.22
CA ALA A 421 -13.36 -8.94 14.25
C ALA A 421 -14.31 -8.39 15.31
N PRO A 422 -13.94 -8.49 16.61
CA PRO A 422 -14.73 -7.89 17.69
C PRO A 422 -14.57 -6.37 17.70
N PHE A 423 -15.72 -5.69 17.78
CA PHE A 423 -15.82 -4.25 17.93
C PHE A 423 -16.46 -3.95 19.28
N THR A 424 -15.81 -3.17 20.13
CA THR A 424 -16.39 -2.70 21.37
C THR A 424 -17.54 -1.74 21.07
N ALA A 425 -18.77 -2.18 21.28
CA ALA A 425 -19.97 -1.37 21.04
C ALA A 425 -20.31 -0.47 22.24
N ALA A 426 -20.13 -1.01 23.45
CA ALA A 426 -20.29 -0.27 24.69
C ALA A 426 -19.34 -0.84 25.75
N VAL A 427 -18.89 0.00 26.67
CA VAL A 427 -18.08 -0.38 27.83
C VAL A 427 -18.57 0.37 29.05
N GLY A 428 -18.61 -0.29 30.19
CA GLY A 428 -19.11 0.29 31.43
C GLY A 428 -19.02 -0.66 32.62
N THR A 429 -19.66 -0.29 33.72
CA THR A 429 -19.78 -1.20 34.84
C THR A 429 -20.67 -2.41 34.48
N VAL A 430 -20.46 -3.53 35.16
CA VAL A 430 -21.25 -4.75 34.91
C VAL A 430 -22.75 -4.46 34.92
N SER A 431 -23.26 -3.64 35.87
CA SER A 431 -24.67 -3.32 35.96
C SER A 431 -25.20 -2.49 34.80
N GLU A 432 -24.43 -1.54 34.26
CA GLU A 432 -24.80 -0.72 33.10
C GLU A 432 -24.85 -1.57 31.83
N ILE A 433 -23.85 -2.41 31.64
CA ILE A 433 -23.72 -3.28 30.46
C ILE A 433 -24.77 -4.40 30.49
N ASP A 434 -25.04 -5.01 31.69
CA ASP A 434 -26.11 -6.00 31.84
C ASP A 434 -27.50 -5.38 31.49
N ALA A 435 -27.82 -4.20 32.03
CA ALA A 435 -29.06 -3.53 31.71
C ALA A 435 -29.22 -3.22 30.22
N THR A 436 -28.18 -2.74 29.57
CA THR A 436 -28.17 -2.41 28.13
C THR A 436 -28.35 -3.65 27.27
N ALA A 437 -27.56 -4.69 27.51
CA ALA A 437 -27.61 -5.93 26.75
C ALA A 437 -28.93 -6.68 26.94
N ARG A 438 -29.46 -6.73 28.19
CA ARG A 438 -30.74 -7.33 28.54
C ARG A 438 -31.92 -6.65 27.83
N ALA A 439 -31.91 -5.32 27.79
CA ALA A 439 -32.91 -4.56 27.05
C ALA A 439 -32.85 -4.83 25.54
N ALA A 440 -31.65 -4.92 24.96
CA ALA A 440 -31.45 -5.20 23.54
C ALA A 440 -31.83 -6.65 23.17
N ALA A 441 -31.55 -7.61 24.05
CA ALA A 441 -31.85 -9.03 23.85
C ALA A 441 -33.33 -9.41 24.10
N GLY A 442 -34.03 -8.58 24.83
CA GLY A 442 -35.37 -8.97 25.37
C GLY A 442 -35.26 -10.03 26.45
N ALA A 443 -34.12 -10.15 27.12
CA ALA A 443 -33.94 -11.08 28.23
C ALA A 443 -34.70 -10.62 29.46
N GLY A 444 -35.21 -11.58 30.24
CA GLY A 444 -35.96 -11.35 31.46
C GLY A 444 -35.07 -11.16 32.70
N SER A 445 -35.32 -11.96 33.73
CA SER A 445 -34.57 -11.92 35.00
C SER A 445 -33.54 -13.05 35.13
N GLU A 446 -33.13 -13.64 34.03
CA GLU A 446 -32.09 -14.69 33.96
C GLU A 446 -30.78 -14.23 34.59
N PRO A 447 -30.12 -15.06 35.44
CA PRO A 447 -28.85 -14.68 36.02
C PRO A 447 -27.79 -14.40 34.93
N LEU A 448 -26.95 -13.41 35.16
CA LEU A 448 -25.76 -13.18 34.33
C LEU A 448 -24.63 -14.05 34.89
N VAL A 449 -24.14 -14.97 34.07
CA VAL A 449 -23.09 -15.96 34.42
C VAL A 449 -21.95 -15.95 33.43
N TYR A 450 -20.78 -16.47 33.80
CA TYR A 450 -19.74 -16.76 32.82
C TYR A 450 -20.23 -17.85 31.84
N ALA A 451 -19.88 -17.70 30.57
CA ALA A 451 -20.32 -18.63 29.52
C ALA A 451 -19.62 -19.99 29.56
N ASP A 452 -18.45 -20.06 30.21
CA ASP A 452 -17.59 -21.23 30.35
C ASP A 452 -17.54 -21.78 31.78
N GLY A 453 -16.91 -22.94 31.96
CA GLY A 453 -16.71 -23.58 33.24
C GLY A 453 -18.02 -23.97 33.92
N ASP A 454 -18.09 -23.76 35.25
CA ASP A 454 -19.26 -24.08 36.09
C ASP A 454 -20.40 -23.05 35.99
N ARG A 455 -20.31 -22.10 35.04
CA ARG A 455 -21.32 -21.01 34.85
C ARG A 455 -21.59 -20.22 36.16
N GLU A 456 -20.49 -19.84 36.83
CA GLU A 456 -20.54 -18.98 38.02
C GLU A 456 -21.07 -17.58 37.68
N ALA A 457 -21.57 -16.87 38.71
CA ALA A 457 -22.07 -15.51 38.57
C ALA A 457 -20.98 -14.61 37.94
N PHE A 458 -21.35 -13.85 36.94
CA PHE A 458 -20.41 -12.97 36.22
C PHE A 458 -19.96 -11.80 37.12
N ASN A 459 -18.71 -11.83 37.54
CA ASN A 459 -18.16 -10.86 38.48
C ASN A 459 -16.68 -10.58 38.16
N PRO A 460 -16.38 -9.82 37.09
CA PRO A 460 -15.02 -9.47 36.72
C PRO A 460 -14.32 -8.65 37.82
N SER A 461 -13.04 -8.92 38.04
CA SER A 461 -12.27 -8.36 39.16
C SER A 461 -12.12 -6.84 39.13
N ASN A 462 -12.21 -6.21 37.97
CA ASN A 462 -12.18 -4.75 37.80
C ASN A 462 -13.58 -4.12 37.78
N GLY A 463 -14.66 -4.93 37.84
CA GLY A 463 -16.04 -4.48 37.78
C GLY A 463 -16.50 -3.97 36.42
N LEU A 464 -15.73 -4.17 35.37
CA LEU A 464 -16.02 -3.69 34.02
C LEU A 464 -16.47 -4.83 33.09
N ALA A 465 -17.45 -4.51 32.26
CA ALA A 465 -17.93 -5.35 31.18
C ALA A 465 -18.02 -4.55 29.87
N GLN A 466 -18.13 -5.26 28.75
CA GLN A 466 -18.35 -4.67 27.44
C GLN A 466 -19.35 -5.47 26.61
N ILE A 467 -20.04 -4.76 25.73
CA ILE A 467 -20.77 -5.32 24.61
C ILE A 467 -19.84 -5.33 23.42
N ILE A 468 -19.66 -6.50 22.83
CA ILE A 468 -18.93 -6.68 21.58
C ILE A 468 -19.95 -6.85 20.46
N HIS A 469 -19.85 -6.04 19.43
CA HIS A 469 -20.48 -6.35 18.15
C HIS A 469 -19.44 -6.99 17.23
N MET A 470 -19.71 -8.21 16.80
CA MET A 470 -18.84 -8.89 15.88
C MET A 470 -19.05 -8.35 14.49
N PHE A 471 -18.03 -7.71 13.92
CA PHE A 471 -17.91 -7.55 12.48
C PHE A 471 -17.78 -8.94 11.87
N ASP A 472 -18.81 -9.36 11.18
CA ASP A 472 -18.88 -10.69 10.59
C ASP A 472 -19.18 -10.52 9.09
N VAL A 473 -18.12 -10.47 8.30
CA VAL A 473 -18.18 -10.20 6.86
C VAL A 473 -17.70 -11.42 6.09
N THR A 474 -18.58 -11.96 5.27
CA THR A 474 -18.27 -13.01 4.30
C THR A 474 -18.08 -12.37 2.92
N VAL A 475 -16.92 -12.57 2.32
CA VAL A 475 -16.59 -12.13 0.97
C VAL A 475 -16.56 -13.34 0.05
N ASP A 476 -17.71 -13.65 -0.54
CA ASP A 476 -17.85 -14.78 -1.45
C ASP A 476 -17.09 -14.55 -2.76
N ASP A 477 -17.16 -13.33 -3.30
CA ASP A 477 -16.55 -13.00 -4.58
C ASP A 477 -16.19 -11.51 -4.68
N LEU A 478 -14.90 -11.22 -4.73
CA LEU A 478 -14.30 -9.96 -5.15
C LEU A 478 -13.40 -10.16 -6.38
N SER A 479 -13.70 -11.16 -7.20
CA SER A 479 -12.95 -11.43 -8.42
C SER A 479 -12.96 -10.23 -9.34
N ASN A 480 -11.83 -10.01 -10.00
CA ASN A 480 -11.69 -8.90 -10.92
C ASN A 480 -10.85 -9.28 -12.15
N PHE A 481 -11.07 -8.54 -13.20
CA PHE A 481 -10.20 -8.47 -14.37
C PHE A 481 -9.83 -7.01 -14.62
N PHE A 482 -8.54 -6.76 -14.79
CA PHE A 482 -8.02 -5.48 -15.24
C PHE A 482 -7.20 -5.67 -16.50
N GLY A 483 -7.42 -4.82 -17.48
CA GLY A 483 -6.68 -4.80 -18.72
C GLY A 483 -6.34 -3.37 -19.13
N ASP A 484 -5.13 -3.14 -19.63
CA ASP A 484 -4.68 -1.86 -20.16
C ASP A 484 -3.89 -2.11 -21.45
N VAL A 485 -4.31 -1.51 -22.55
CA VAL A 485 -3.64 -1.59 -23.86
C VAL A 485 -3.34 -0.19 -24.32
N LYS A 486 -2.09 0.09 -24.70
CA LYS A 486 -1.69 1.40 -25.22
C LYS A 486 -0.77 1.32 -26.42
N VAL A 487 -0.95 2.26 -27.32
CA VAL A 487 -0.08 2.51 -28.46
C VAL A 487 0.51 3.90 -28.31
N SER A 488 1.82 3.99 -28.43
CA SER A 488 2.54 5.26 -28.40
C SER A 488 3.25 5.51 -29.73
N LYS A 489 3.38 6.78 -30.12
CA LYS A 489 4.09 7.23 -31.31
C LYS A 489 5.00 8.40 -30.97
N LYS A 490 6.26 8.31 -31.31
CA LYS A 490 7.16 9.46 -31.38
C LYS A 490 6.93 10.21 -32.70
N LEU A 491 6.68 11.51 -32.62
CA LEU A 491 6.52 12.43 -33.75
C LEU A 491 7.74 13.35 -33.77
N GLY A 492 8.73 13.01 -34.57
CA GLY A 492 10.07 13.59 -34.51
C GLY A 492 10.76 13.23 -33.21
N ASP A 493 11.69 14.08 -32.75
CA ASP A 493 12.48 13.80 -31.54
C ASP A 493 11.80 14.34 -30.25
N ASN A 494 10.87 15.27 -30.40
CA ASN A 494 10.41 16.12 -29.28
C ASN A 494 8.97 15.83 -28.82
N VAL A 495 8.17 15.07 -29.57
CA VAL A 495 6.75 14.84 -29.20
C VAL A 495 6.43 13.35 -29.17
N GLY A 496 5.89 12.92 -28.08
CA GLY A 496 5.31 11.59 -27.90
C GLY A 496 3.78 11.70 -27.73
N VAL A 497 3.03 10.86 -28.43
CA VAL A 497 1.58 10.74 -28.29
C VAL A 497 1.28 9.29 -27.89
N THR A 498 0.42 9.13 -26.90
CA THR A 498 -0.04 7.81 -26.43
C THR A 498 -1.55 7.80 -26.42
N ALA A 499 -2.15 6.74 -26.98
CA ALA A 499 -3.57 6.45 -26.86
C ALA A 499 -3.75 5.05 -26.29
N GLY A 500 -4.71 4.89 -25.41
CA GLY A 500 -4.94 3.60 -24.74
C GLY A 500 -6.39 3.38 -24.33
N LEU A 501 -6.65 2.16 -23.91
CA LEU A 501 -7.92 1.70 -23.38
C LEU A 501 -7.64 0.87 -22.13
N PHE A 502 -8.16 1.36 -21.00
CA PHE A 502 -8.27 0.55 -19.79
C PHE A 502 -9.66 -0.07 -19.73
N THR A 503 -9.73 -1.34 -19.32
CA THR A 503 -10.99 -2.03 -19.08
C THR A 503 -10.91 -2.78 -17.75
N ALA A 504 -12.03 -2.80 -17.03
CA ALA A 504 -12.12 -3.52 -15.75
C ALA A 504 -13.48 -4.17 -15.59
N THR A 505 -13.49 -5.31 -14.93
CA THR A 505 -14.68 -5.93 -14.35
C THR A 505 -14.37 -6.24 -12.90
N GLN A 506 -15.23 -5.80 -11.98
CA GLN A 506 -15.11 -6.08 -10.55
C GLN A 506 -16.44 -6.69 -10.06
N ASN A 507 -16.39 -7.92 -9.59
CA ASN A 507 -17.48 -8.53 -8.83
C ASN A 507 -17.43 -8.05 -7.38
N THR A 508 -18.60 -7.91 -6.76
CA THR A 508 -18.73 -7.59 -5.34
C THR A 508 -19.89 -8.41 -4.77
N LYS A 509 -19.58 -9.59 -4.22
CA LYS A 509 -20.52 -10.46 -3.54
C LYS A 509 -20.11 -10.57 -2.07
N ILE A 510 -20.69 -9.70 -1.24
CA ILE A 510 -20.35 -9.52 0.17
C ILE A 510 -21.61 -9.60 1.01
N GLY A 511 -21.54 -10.39 2.09
CA GLY A 511 -22.50 -10.44 3.15
C GLY A 511 -21.91 -9.87 4.44
N TRP A 512 -22.69 -9.13 5.19
CA TRP A 512 -22.27 -8.52 6.43
C TRP A 512 -23.37 -8.58 7.47
N GLN A 513 -23.01 -8.97 8.70
CA GLN A 513 -23.89 -9.00 9.85
C GLN A 513 -23.14 -8.57 11.12
N TRP A 514 -23.89 -8.17 12.14
CA TRP A 514 -23.42 -7.87 13.47
C TRP A 514 -24.04 -8.85 14.47
N ASN A 515 -23.20 -9.67 15.09
CA ASN A 515 -23.62 -10.53 16.19
C ASN A 515 -23.15 -9.91 17.50
N SER A 516 -23.95 -10.01 18.55
CA SER A 516 -23.67 -9.31 19.80
C SER A 516 -23.28 -10.28 20.91
N PHE A 517 -22.19 -9.92 21.62
CA PHE A 517 -21.62 -10.72 22.71
C PHE A 517 -21.45 -9.88 23.97
N LEU A 518 -21.42 -10.56 25.11
CA LEU A 518 -21.03 -9.98 26.38
C LEU A 518 -19.68 -10.54 26.81
N SER A 519 -18.80 -9.68 27.32
CA SER A 519 -17.54 -10.10 27.90
C SER A 519 -17.07 -9.19 29.04
N GLU A 520 -16.17 -9.71 29.89
CA GLU A 520 -15.37 -8.87 30.78
C GLU A 520 -14.38 -8.02 29.95
N VAL A 521 -13.89 -6.91 30.54
CA VAL A 521 -12.79 -6.11 30.00
C VAL A 521 -11.50 -6.62 30.63
N LYS A 522 -10.69 -7.34 29.87
CA LYS A 522 -9.46 -7.97 30.36
C LYS A 522 -8.49 -8.19 29.20
N GLY A 523 -7.23 -7.90 29.45
CA GLY A 523 -6.14 -8.11 28.51
C GLY A 523 -5.59 -9.53 28.50
N GLY A 524 -4.45 -9.70 27.80
CA GLY A 524 -3.74 -10.99 27.69
C GLY A 524 -4.49 -12.04 26.84
N GLY A 525 -5.49 -11.63 26.06
CA GLY A 525 -6.31 -12.58 25.30
C GLY A 525 -7.16 -13.49 26.19
N GLN A 526 -7.45 -13.09 27.46
CA GLN A 526 -8.07 -13.91 28.48
C GLN A 526 -9.44 -13.38 28.94
N ALA A 527 -10.06 -12.47 28.17
CA ALA A 527 -11.41 -11.97 28.47
C ALA A 527 -12.43 -13.10 28.29
N ARG A 528 -13.09 -13.46 29.39
CA ARG A 528 -14.17 -14.49 29.40
C ARG A 528 -15.50 -13.87 28.97
N LEU A 529 -16.33 -14.68 28.33
CA LEU A 529 -17.66 -14.29 27.87
C LEU A 529 -18.69 -14.46 28.97
N ALA A 530 -19.83 -13.74 28.85
CA ALA A 530 -20.96 -13.86 29.76
C ALA A 530 -22.25 -14.18 29.03
N ASP A 531 -23.10 -15.00 29.67
CA ASP A 531 -24.42 -15.40 29.19
C ASP A 531 -25.53 -14.96 30.15
N PHE A 532 -26.70 -14.73 29.62
CA PHE A 532 -27.97 -14.82 30.34
C PHE A 532 -28.37 -16.30 30.48
N ASP A 533 -28.32 -16.85 31.69
CA ASP A 533 -28.42 -18.29 31.93
C ASP A 533 -29.75 -18.87 31.44
N GLY A 534 -29.68 -19.87 30.56
CA GLY A 534 -30.85 -20.47 29.91
C GLY A 534 -31.46 -19.62 28.76
N PHE A 535 -30.91 -18.44 28.46
CA PHE A 535 -31.39 -17.57 27.36
C PHE A 535 -30.36 -17.35 26.26
N SER A 536 -29.11 -17.17 26.61
CA SER A 536 -28.01 -17.00 25.64
C SER A 536 -26.90 -18.04 25.84
N ARG A 537 -26.03 -18.22 24.83
CA ARG A 537 -24.97 -19.22 24.86
C ARG A 537 -23.68 -18.70 24.22
N ASN A 538 -22.54 -19.19 24.73
CA ASN A 538 -21.18 -18.86 24.23
C ASN A 538 -20.91 -17.35 24.21
N GLY A 539 -21.54 -16.60 25.12
CA GLY A 539 -21.43 -15.15 25.20
C GLY A 539 -22.25 -14.39 24.15
N GLN A 540 -22.81 -15.08 23.16
CA GLN A 540 -23.63 -14.46 22.11
C GLN A 540 -25.09 -14.31 22.55
N TYR A 541 -25.58 -13.07 22.64
CA TYR A 541 -26.93 -12.78 23.08
C TYR A 541 -27.85 -12.20 22.00
N SER A 542 -27.32 -12.01 20.78
CA SER A 542 -28.10 -11.56 19.62
C SER A 542 -27.48 -12.02 18.32
N TYR A 543 -28.30 -12.33 17.34
CA TYR A 543 -27.96 -12.68 15.98
C TYR A 543 -28.36 -11.56 15.02
N GLY A 544 -27.37 -10.89 14.39
CA GLY A 544 -27.62 -9.90 13.36
C GLY A 544 -28.23 -8.56 13.81
N THR A 545 -28.38 -8.33 15.12
CA THR A 545 -29.00 -7.11 15.65
C THR A 545 -28.11 -6.46 16.69
N PRO A 546 -27.46 -5.32 16.38
CA PRO A 546 -26.71 -4.56 17.37
C PRO A 546 -27.63 -3.82 18.38
N VAL A 547 -27.02 -3.38 19.49
CA VAL A 547 -27.74 -2.63 20.55
C VAL A 547 -28.36 -1.32 20.07
N TRP A 548 -27.83 -0.72 19.00
CA TRP A 548 -28.40 0.50 18.38
C TRP A 548 -29.45 0.23 17.31
N GLY A 549 -29.98 -0.99 17.26
CA GLY A 549 -31.03 -1.39 16.32
C GLY A 549 -30.50 -2.06 15.06
N ASN A 550 -31.40 -2.39 14.16
CA ASN A 550 -31.17 -3.28 13.03
C ASN A 550 -30.56 -2.57 11.81
N CYS A 551 -29.40 -1.98 11.98
CA CYS A 551 -28.75 -1.18 10.92
C CYS A 551 -27.84 -1.95 9.99
N CYS A 552 -27.38 -3.15 10.38
CA CYS A 552 -26.08 -3.58 9.86
C CYS A 552 -26.04 -5.06 9.46
N GLN A 553 -27.16 -5.60 9.00
CA GLN A 553 -27.19 -6.83 8.23
C GLN A 553 -27.36 -6.47 6.76
N ARG A 554 -26.39 -6.81 5.90
CA ARG A 554 -26.32 -6.32 4.53
C ARG A 554 -25.90 -7.41 3.56
N LYS A 555 -26.33 -7.24 2.31
CA LYS A 555 -25.99 -8.08 1.19
C LYS A 555 -25.69 -7.20 -0.02
N TYR A 556 -24.55 -7.42 -0.62
CA TYR A 556 -24.17 -6.83 -1.89
C TYR A 556 -23.88 -7.94 -2.89
N ASN A 557 -24.45 -7.85 -4.09
CA ASN A 557 -24.16 -8.73 -5.20
C ASN A 557 -24.23 -7.93 -6.48
N THR A 558 -23.11 -7.28 -6.82
CA THR A 558 -23.02 -6.34 -7.93
C THR A 558 -21.80 -6.63 -8.81
N VAL A 559 -21.89 -6.20 -10.06
CA VAL A 559 -20.80 -6.22 -11.02
C VAL A 559 -20.59 -4.82 -11.57
N HIS A 560 -19.38 -4.31 -11.46
CA HIS A 560 -18.93 -3.06 -12.07
C HIS A 560 -18.14 -3.39 -13.34
N ASN A 561 -18.53 -2.77 -14.44
CA ASN A 561 -17.81 -2.84 -15.73
C ASN A 561 -17.35 -1.44 -16.10
N VAL A 562 -16.06 -1.28 -16.35
CA VAL A 562 -15.41 -0.01 -16.67
C VAL A 562 -14.74 -0.11 -18.03
N ASN A 563 -14.93 0.92 -18.85
CA ASN A 563 -14.20 1.11 -20.10
C ASN A 563 -13.72 2.57 -20.17
N SER A 564 -12.42 2.74 -20.25
CA SER A 564 -11.81 4.06 -20.11
C SER A 564 -10.77 4.31 -21.20
N PRO A 565 -11.18 4.83 -22.37
CA PRO A 565 -10.23 5.34 -23.35
C PRO A 565 -9.50 6.57 -22.80
N TYR A 566 -8.22 6.67 -23.12
CA TYR A 566 -7.39 7.81 -22.74
C TYR A 566 -6.40 8.18 -23.83
N VAL A 567 -5.98 9.44 -23.79
CA VAL A 567 -4.92 9.98 -24.64
C VAL A 567 -3.98 10.84 -23.82
N GLY A 568 -2.69 10.77 -24.11
CA GLY A 568 -1.67 11.59 -23.48
C GLY A 568 -0.68 12.09 -24.51
N VAL A 569 -0.12 13.24 -24.22
CA VAL A 569 0.93 13.91 -25.00
C VAL A 569 2.07 14.27 -24.08
N ASP A 570 3.28 14.08 -24.55
CA ASP A 570 4.54 14.47 -23.93
C ASP A 570 5.35 15.23 -24.96
N ALA A 571 5.76 16.46 -24.67
CA ALA A 571 6.43 17.32 -25.63
C ALA A 571 7.57 18.12 -25.00
N ASP A 572 8.75 18.01 -25.56
CA ASP A 572 9.89 18.88 -25.31
C ASP A 572 9.71 20.16 -26.12
N ILE A 573 9.12 21.20 -25.49
CA ILE A 573 8.89 22.51 -26.13
C ILE A 573 10.22 23.18 -26.43
N THR A 574 11.18 23.04 -25.52
CA THR A 574 12.59 23.43 -25.68
C THR A 574 13.47 22.40 -25.00
N GLU A 575 14.80 22.49 -25.14
CA GLU A 575 15.76 21.65 -24.42
C GLU A 575 15.57 21.68 -22.88
N LYS A 576 14.95 22.73 -22.35
CA LYS A 576 14.72 22.93 -20.90
C LYS A 576 13.28 22.81 -20.48
N LEU A 577 12.31 23.00 -21.37
CA LEU A 577 10.89 23.04 -21.05
C LEU A 577 10.19 21.86 -21.67
N ASN A 578 9.67 21.00 -20.84
CA ASN A 578 8.81 19.89 -21.20
C ASN A 578 7.36 20.15 -20.76
N PHE A 579 6.42 19.75 -21.59
CA PHE A 579 4.99 19.69 -21.31
C PHE A 579 4.53 18.26 -21.37
N ASP A 580 3.72 17.81 -20.42
CA ASP A 580 2.96 16.58 -20.53
C ASP A 580 1.50 16.81 -20.10
N GLY A 581 0.58 16.19 -20.83
CA GLY A 581 -0.84 16.29 -20.58
C GLY A 581 -1.59 15.06 -20.99
N SER A 582 -2.70 14.77 -20.32
CA SER A 582 -3.54 13.60 -20.61
C SER A 582 -5.00 13.85 -20.26
N VAL A 583 -5.87 13.15 -20.98
CA VAL A 583 -7.31 13.11 -20.77
C VAL A 583 -7.77 11.67 -20.78
N ARG A 584 -8.68 11.33 -19.88
CA ARG A 584 -9.31 10.02 -19.75
C ARG A 584 -10.81 10.18 -19.65
N PHE A 585 -11.53 9.40 -20.40
CA PHE A 585 -12.98 9.29 -20.34
C PHE A 585 -13.34 7.97 -19.65
N GLU A 586 -14.09 8.05 -18.56
CA GLU A 586 -14.52 6.91 -17.78
C GLU A 586 -15.99 6.61 -18.11
N ASN A 587 -16.28 5.37 -18.52
CA ASN A 587 -17.63 4.87 -18.70
C ASN A 587 -17.81 3.66 -17.78
N VAL A 588 -18.77 3.74 -16.86
CA VAL A 588 -19.01 2.73 -15.83
C VAL A 588 -20.45 2.26 -15.92
N LYS A 589 -20.63 0.93 -15.84
CA LYS A 589 -21.92 0.28 -15.71
C LYS A 589 -21.93 -0.60 -14.47
N VAL A 590 -22.94 -0.45 -13.62
CA VAL A 590 -23.13 -1.22 -12.40
C VAL A 590 -24.45 -1.98 -12.50
N THR A 591 -24.41 -3.29 -12.25
CA THR A 591 -25.61 -4.13 -12.27
C THR A 591 -25.59 -5.11 -11.11
N GLY A 592 -26.78 -5.49 -10.62
CA GLY A 592 -26.90 -6.47 -9.55
C GLY A 592 -28.04 -6.22 -8.62
N ASN A 593 -27.86 -6.58 -7.36
CA ASN A 593 -28.80 -6.27 -6.29
C ASN A 593 -28.12 -6.06 -4.93
N ILE A 594 -28.75 -5.29 -4.08
CA ILE A 594 -28.30 -5.03 -2.70
C ILE A 594 -29.47 -5.11 -1.73
N ALA A 595 -29.20 -5.52 -0.49
CA ALA A 595 -30.12 -5.38 0.63
C ALA A 595 -29.38 -4.68 1.78
N GLY A 596 -29.95 -3.57 2.26
CA GLY A 596 -29.36 -2.73 3.31
C GLY A 596 -29.81 -3.10 4.72
N GLY A 597 -30.65 -4.14 4.89
CA GLY A 597 -31.15 -4.62 6.16
C GLY A 597 -31.96 -5.89 6.02
N PRO A 598 -32.36 -6.52 7.12
CA PRO A 598 -33.18 -7.72 7.12
C PRO A 598 -34.54 -7.49 6.44
N THR A 599 -35.02 -8.53 5.78
CA THR A 599 -36.24 -8.52 4.99
C THR A 599 -37.30 -9.45 5.56
N SER A 600 -36.91 -10.31 6.49
CA SER A 600 -37.81 -11.25 7.20
C SER A 600 -37.22 -11.65 8.56
N GLN A 601 -37.92 -12.50 9.28
CA GLN A 601 -37.43 -13.14 10.51
C GLN A 601 -37.62 -14.65 10.39
N GLY A 602 -36.74 -15.41 11.05
CA GLY A 602 -36.76 -16.86 11.09
C GLY A 602 -36.39 -17.39 12.47
N ASN A 603 -36.53 -18.69 12.65
CA ASN A 603 -36.13 -19.42 13.83
C ASN A 603 -35.01 -20.39 13.46
N TYR A 604 -33.90 -20.39 14.22
CA TYR A 604 -32.74 -21.17 13.91
C TYR A 604 -32.17 -21.83 15.16
N ASP A 605 -31.88 -23.11 15.07
CA ASP A 605 -31.12 -23.86 16.05
C ASP A 605 -29.65 -23.69 15.77
N TYR A 606 -28.97 -22.77 16.47
CA TYR A 606 -27.55 -22.45 16.24
C TYR A 606 -26.59 -23.34 17.03
N ASP A 607 -27.04 -23.90 18.13
CA ASP A 607 -26.23 -24.78 18.98
C ASP A 607 -26.44 -26.28 18.72
N GLY A 608 -27.42 -26.62 17.89
CA GLY A 608 -27.71 -27.98 17.44
C GLY A 608 -28.37 -28.87 18.51
N ASP A 609 -28.99 -28.31 19.54
CA ASP A 609 -29.63 -29.05 20.63
C ASP A 609 -31.06 -29.52 20.28
N GLY A 610 -31.59 -29.08 19.13
CA GLY A 610 -32.92 -29.40 18.64
C GLY A 610 -34.02 -28.57 19.27
N ILE A 611 -33.70 -27.56 20.10
CA ILE A 611 -34.67 -26.69 20.79
C ILE A 611 -34.45 -25.24 20.37
N ILE A 612 -35.41 -24.63 19.72
CA ILE A 612 -35.34 -23.21 19.35
C ILE A 612 -35.89 -22.35 20.50
N GLN A 613 -35.01 -21.68 21.21
CA GLN A 613 -35.37 -20.89 22.40
C GLN A 613 -34.53 -19.59 22.48
N GLY A 614 -34.99 -18.68 23.39
CA GLY A 614 -34.26 -17.44 23.65
C GLY A 614 -33.94 -16.66 22.37
N ILE A 615 -32.67 -16.40 22.13
CA ILE A 615 -32.16 -15.60 20.99
C ILE A 615 -32.30 -16.28 19.64
N GLU A 616 -32.61 -17.57 19.59
CA GLU A 616 -32.80 -18.34 18.34
C GLU A 616 -34.18 -18.11 17.71
N GLN A 617 -35.09 -17.52 18.46
CA GLN A 617 -36.41 -17.12 17.99
C GLN A 617 -36.37 -15.74 17.33
N SER A 618 -37.12 -15.56 16.25
CA SER A 618 -37.23 -14.26 15.57
C SER A 618 -35.91 -13.65 15.12
N VAL A 619 -34.99 -14.46 14.63
CA VAL A 619 -33.70 -14.00 14.08
C VAL A 619 -33.90 -13.18 12.81
N PRO A 620 -33.37 -11.95 12.73
CA PRO A 620 -33.45 -11.13 11.52
C PRO A 620 -32.68 -11.77 10.32
N VAL A 621 -33.32 -11.82 9.15
CA VAL A 621 -32.83 -12.53 7.96
C VAL A 621 -32.96 -11.69 6.70
N ILE A 622 -31.94 -11.71 5.83
CA ILE A 622 -32.09 -11.29 4.46
C ILE A 622 -32.50 -12.50 3.62
N ALA A 623 -33.71 -12.49 3.07
CA ALA A 623 -34.18 -13.57 2.21
C ALA A 623 -33.31 -13.65 0.93
N GLY A 624 -33.06 -14.85 0.39
CA GLY A 624 -32.10 -15.10 -0.68
C GLY A 624 -32.31 -14.30 -1.97
N ASN A 625 -33.58 -14.05 -2.31
CA ASN A 625 -34.00 -13.23 -3.46
C ASN A 625 -34.32 -11.78 -3.10
N ALA A 626 -34.19 -11.38 -1.83
CA ALA A 626 -34.48 -10.04 -1.37
C ALA A 626 -33.37 -9.08 -1.80
N GLY A 627 -33.77 -7.84 -1.98
CA GLY A 627 -32.88 -6.75 -2.29
C GLY A 627 -33.37 -5.86 -3.40
N GLN A 628 -32.84 -4.67 -3.45
CA GLN A 628 -33.11 -3.67 -4.46
C GLN A 628 -32.27 -3.96 -5.70
N ILE A 629 -32.86 -3.84 -6.90
CA ILE A 629 -32.13 -3.96 -8.15
C ILE A 629 -31.21 -2.74 -8.31
N VAL A 630 -29.99 -3.01 -8.71
CA VAL A 630 -29.00 -2.00 -9.15
C VAL A 630 -28.85 -2.10 -10.65
N ASN A 631 -29.06 -1.00 -11.35
CA ASN A 631 -28.86 -0.86 -12.79
C ASN A 631 -28.46 0.57 -13.08
N ASP A 632 -27.21 0.90 -12.76
CA ASP A 632 -26.67 2.23 -12.86
C ASP A 632 -25.64 2.33 -13.99
N ASP A 633 -25.54 3.50 -14.57
CA ASP A 633 -24.52 3.86 -15.55
C ASP A 633 -24.12 5.33 -15.39
N TYR A 634 -22.82 5.60 -15.44
CA TYR A 634 -22.30 6.94 -15.31
C TYR A 634 -21.02 7.15 -16.08
N ASN A 635 -20.70 8.41 -16.33
CA ASN A 635 -19.50 8.81 -17.04
C ASN A 635 -18.88 10.02 -16.38
N PHE A 636 -17.56 10.11 -16.44
CA PHE A 636 -16.84 11.32 -16.09
C PHE A 636 -15.57 11.48 -16.92
N VAL A 637 -15.00 12.68 -16.92
CA VAL A 637 -13.76 13.01 -17.61
C VAL A 637 -12.72 13.41 -16.59
N SER A 638 -11.56 12.77 -16.65
CA SER A 638 -10.38 13.18 -15.88
C SER A 638 -9.35 13.80 -16.82
N TYR A 639 -8.64 14.82 -16.36
CA TYR A 639 -7.57 15.45 -17.13
C TYR A 639 -6.44 15.93 -16.23
N SER A 640 -5.25 16.01 -16.82
CA SER A 640 -4.04 16.45 -16.14
C SER A 640 -3.11 17.12 -17.13
N ALA A 641 -2.49 18.22 -16.74
CA ALA A 641 -1.50 18.93 -17.53
C ALA A 641 -0.38 19.46 -16.64
N GLY A 642 0.86 19.26 -17.06
CA GLY A 642 2.04 19.66 -16.32
C GLY A 642 3.12 20.27 -17.21
N LEU A 643 3.92 21.13 -16.61
CA LEU A 643 5.12 21.73 -17.17
C LEU A 643 6.30 21.41 -16.26
N ASN A 644 7.42 21.02 -16.83
CA ASN A 644 8.69 20.85 -16.11
C ASN A 644 9.75 21.72 -16.79
N TYR A 645 10.44 22.54 -16.01
CA TYR A 645 11.50 23.41 -16.50
C TYR A 645 12.82 23.07 -15.82
N LYS A 646 13.80 22.61 -16.59
CA LYS A 646 15.18 22.34 -16.13
C LYS A 646 15.91 23.67 -15.93
N LEU A 647 16.26 23.98 -14.69
CA LEU A 647 17.08 25.14 -14.36
C LEU A 647 18.53 24.89 -14.75
N ASP A 648 19.04 23.72 -14.35
CA ASP A 648 20.36 23.18 -14.67
C ASP A 648 20.26 21.63 -14.74
N GLU A 649 21.41 20.92 -14.91
CA GLU A 649 21.48 19.46 -14.98
C GLU A 649 21.09 18.74 -13.68
N GLY A 650 21.02 19.46 -12.57
CA GLY A 650 20.69 18.90 -11.26
C GLY A 650 19.47 19.56 -10.62
N ALA A 651 18.76 20.47 -11.32
CA ALA A 651 17.63 21.18 -10.76
C ALA A 651 16.51 21.41 -11.77
N ALA A 652 15.28 21.21 -11.31
CA ALA A 652 14.08 21.49 -12.09
C ALA A 652 12.98 22.09 -11.20
N VAL A 653 12.10 22.86 -11.82
CA VAL A 653 10.83 23.30 -11.24
C VAL A 653 9.70 22.75 -12.10
N PHE A 654 8.59 22.39 -11.48
CA PHE A 654 7.41 21.94 -12.21
C PHE A 654 6.15 22.57 -11.65
N ALA A 655 5.12 22.61 -12.49
CA ALA A 655 3.76 22.94 -12.10
C ALA A 655 2.80 21.99 -12.81
N ARG A 656 1.76 21.54 -12.10
CA ARG A 656 0.75 20.63 -12.65
C ARG A 656 -0.63 20.97 -12.08
N TYR A 657 -1.61 20.89 -12.95
CA TYR A 657 -3.01 20.89 -12.57
C TYR A 657 -3.66 19.58 -13.00
N SER A 658 -4.51 19.03 -12.15
CA SER A 658 -5.28 17.82 -12.44
C SER A 658 -6.69 17.91 -11.87
N SER A 659 -7.62 17.25 -12.55
CA SER A 659 -8.98 17.03 -12.07
C SER A 659 -9.40 15.63 -12.48
N GLY A 660 -10.03 14.90 -11.57
CA GLY A 660 -10.53 13.56 -11.82
C GLY A 660 -11.55 13.16 -10.78
N ALA A 661 -12.12 11.98 -10.96
CA ALA A 661 -13.14 11.49 -10.06
C ALA A 661 -12.84 10.08 -9.56
N SER A 662 -13.45 9.74 -8.43
CA SER A 662 -13.48 8.39 -7.87
C SER A 662 -14.92 7.90 -7.84
N GLY A 663 -15.22 6.86 -8.60
CA GLY A 663 -16.50 6.16 -8.54
C GLY A 663 -16.68 5.51 -7.17
N ARG A 664 -17.91 5.39 -6.72
CA ARG A 664 -18.23 4.78 -5.44
C ARG A 664 -18.49 3.29 -5.58
N ALA A 665 -17.97 2.51 -4.65
CA ALA A 665 -18.34 1.11 -4.48
C ALA A 665 -19.83 0.99 -4.14
N ALA A 666 -20.47 -0.12 -4.50
CA ALA A 666 -21.91 -0.31 -4.34
C ALA A 666 -22.39 -0.21 -2.89
N ASP A 667 -21.53 -0.54 -1.94
CA ASP A 667 -21.78 -0.49 -0.50
C ASP A 667 -21.59 0.91 0.12
N ARG A 668 -21.08 1.86 -0.67
CA ARG A 668 -20.91 3.27 -0.32
C ARG A 668 -21.99 4.17 -0.92
N ASN A 669 -23.06 3.58 -1.46
CA ASN A 669 -24.14 4.29 -2.10
C ASN A 669 -25.51 3.86 -1.57
N SER A 670 -26.47 4.79 -1.63
CA SER A 670 -27.89 4.50 -1.68
C SER A 670 -28.34 4.44 -3.13
N TYR A 671 -29.36 3.63 -3.38
CA TYR A 671 -29.94 3.49 -4.71
C TYR A 671 -31.42 3.81 -4.67
N GLY A 672 -31.88 4.56 -5.66
CA GLY A 672 -33.30 4.84 -5.87
C GLY A 672 -34.07 3.61 -6.37
N ILE A 673 -35.40 3.71 -6.40
CA ILE A 673 -36.28 2.62 -6.85
C ILE A 673 -36.03 2.24 -8.32
N ASP A 674 -35.45 3.14 -9.08
CA ASP A 674 -35.01 2.96 -10.46
C ASP A 674 -33.64 2.22 -10.61
N GLY A 675 -33.02 1.91 -9.49
CA GLY A 675 -31.71 1.24 -9.44
C GLY A 675 -30.51 2.16 -9.68
N LYS A 676 -30.73 3.49 -9.69
CA LYS A 676 -29.67 4.48 -9.85
C LYS A 676 -29.13 4.91 -8.49
N ALA A 677 -27.83 5.16 -8.42
CA ALA A 677 -27.16 5.67 -7.24
C ALA A 677 -27.48 7.16 -7.04
N ASP A 678 -27.65 7.57 -5.76
CA ASP A 678 -27.84 8.99 -5.42
C ASP A 678 -26.60 9.81 -5.76
N VAL A 679 -25.40 9.26 -5.53
CA VAL A 679 -24.10 9.84 -5.92
C VAL A 679 -23.25 8.77 -6.57
N GLN A 680 -22.85 9.02 -7.79
CA GLN A 680 -22.11 8.04 -8.60
C GLN A 680 -20.60 8.10 -8.41
N TYR A 681 -20.06 9.31 -8.18
CA TYR A 681 -18.63 9.57 -7.99
C TYR A 681 -18.41 10.86 -7.18
N ASP A 682 -17.20 10.95 -6.62
CA ASP A 682 -16.66 12.14 -5.97
C ASP A 682 -15.58 12.77 -6.84
N GLU A 683 -15.44 14.09 -6.80
CA GLU A 683 -14.45 14.81 -7.62
C GLU A 683 -13.27 15.30 -6.77
N VAL A 684 -12.07 15.20 -7.34
CA VAL A 684 -10.83 15.71 -6.74
C VAL A 684 -10.07 16.51 -7.78
N SER A 685 -9.77 17.77 -7.45
CA SER A 685 -8.88 18.62 -8.24
C SER A 685 -7.66 19.04 -7.43
N GLN A 686 -6.51 19.12 -8.08
CA GLN A 686 -5.25 19.48 -7.43
C GLN A 686 -4.40 20.39 -8.31
N LEU A 687 -3.76 21.37 -7.66
CA LEU A 687 -2.68 22.17 -8.23
C LEU A 687 -1.43 21.94 -7.42
N GLU A 688 -0.33 21.62 -8.09
CA GLU A 688 0.97 21.44 -7.44
C GLU A 688 2.06 22.23 -8.16
N VAL A 689 3.00 22.74 -7.37
CA VAL A 689 4.22 23.40 -7.84
C VAL A 689 5.38 22.81 -7.06
N GLY A 690 6.40 22.33 -7.74
CA GLY A 690 7.51 21.68 -7.08
C GLY A 690 8.88 22.14 -7.55
N TYR A 691 9.86 21.90 -6.70
CA TYR A 691 11.29 22.13 -6.93
C TYR A 691 12.05 20.86 -6.60
N LYS A 692 12.84 20.36 -7.54
CA LYS A 692 13.70 19.19 -7.41
C LYS A 692 15.14 19.62 -7.55
N LYS A 693 16.00 19.19 -6.62
CA LYS A 693 17.41 19.56 -6.63
C LYS A 693 18.30 18.37 -6.25
N ARG A 694 19.26 18.08 -7.12
CA ARG A 694 20.41 17.25 -6.77
C ARG A 694 21.39 18.10 -5.96
N LEU A 695 21.68 17.65 -4.76
CA LEU A 695 22.70 18.22 -3.89
C LEU A 695 24.02 17.47 -4.09
N LYS A 696 25.12 18.01 -3.59
CA LYS A 696 26.42 17.31 -3.63
C LYS A 696 26.39 15.96 -2.91
N ASN A 697 25.55 15.84 -1.89
CA ASN A 697 25.47 14.69 -1.01
C ASN A 697 24.05 14.12 -0.93
N GLY A 698 23.24 14.28 -1.96
CA GLY A 698 21.88 13.69 -1.98
C GLY A 698 20.89 14.48 -2.83
N VAL A 699 19.63 14.42 -2.44
CA VAL A 699 18.51 15.03 -3.15
C VAL A 699 17.57 15.76 -2.21
N LEU A 700 16.93 16.81 -2.72
CA LEU A 700 15.86 17.57 -2.08
C LEU A 700 14.72 17.75 -3.06
N ASN A 701 13.51 17.35 -2.67
CA ASN A 701 12.26 17.60 -3.37
C ASN A 701 11.35 18.43 -2.47
N LEU A 702 10.85 19.55 -2.98
CA LEU A 702 9.86 20.40 -2.32
C LEU A 702 8.63 20.49 -3.21
N THR A 703 7.43 20.36 -2.64
CA THR A 703 6.17 20.50 -3.39
C THR A 703 5.15 21.27 -2.57
N GLY A 704 4.71 22.40 -3.07
CA GLY A 704 3.51 23.07 -2.60
C GLY A 704 2.29 22.52 -3.34
N PHE A 705 1.18 22.32 -2.67
CA PHE A 705 -0.04 21.79 -3.28
C PHE A 705 -1.30 22.48 -2.76
N MET A 706 -2.33 22.51 -3.60
CA MET A 706 -3.70 22.81 -3.25
C MET A 706 -4.59 21.66 -3.74
N SER A 707 -5.56 21.26 -2.92
CA SER A 707 -6.47 20.14 -3.21
C SER A 707 -7.90 20.57 -2.87
N ASN A 708 -8.85 20.29 -3.77
CA ASN A 708 -10.27 20.42 -3.51
C ASN A 708 -10.90 19.06 -3.78
N THR A 709 -11.75 18.62 -2.84
CA THR A 709 -12.53 17.38 -2.97
C THR A 709 -13.99 17.74 -2.81
N ASP A 710 -14.81 17.34 -3.77
CA ASP A 710 -16.26 17.47 -3.68
C ASP A 710 -16.85 16.07 -3.46
N GLU A 711 -17.18 15.80 -2.21
CA GLU A 711 -17.77 14.54 -1.77
C GLU A 711 -19.29 14.71 -1.76
N GLY A 712 -19.98 14.06 -2.70
CA GLY A 712 -21.44 14.13 -2.78
C GLY A 712 -22.11 13.48 -1.55
N LEU A 713 -23.29 13.97 -1.16
CA LEU A 713 -24.05 13.43 -0.03
C LEU A 713 -24.46 11.98 -0.28
N SER A 714 -24.01 11.07 0.57
CA SER A 714 -24.40 9.65 0.52
C SER A 714 -24.70 9.09 1.91
N ASN A 715 -25.41 7.98 1.96
CA ASN A 715 -25.60 7.21 3.18
C ASN A 715 -24.52 6.16 3.36
N GLU A 716 -23.45 6.51 4.06
CA GLU A 716 -22.48 5.53 4.55
C GLU A 716 -22.91 5.03 5.93
N LEU A 717 -23.09 3.72 6.09
CA LEU A 717 -23.38 3.11 7.40
C LEU A 717 -24.54 3.79 8.15
N ASN A 718 -25.63 4.17 7.45
CA ASN A 718 -26.73 4.95 7.96
C ASN A 718 -26.38 6.37 8.46
N ARG A 719 -25.26 6.90 8.02
CA ARG A 719 -24.91 8.32 8.19
C ARG A 719 -24.96 9.01 6.83
N THR A 720 -25.61 10.14 6.76
CA THR A 720 -25.46 11.01 5.60
C THR A 720 -24.09 11.65 5.69
N VAL A 721 -23.22 11.29 4.77
CA VAL A 721 -21.84 11.83 4.64
C VAL A 721 -21.69 12.47 3.29
N GLY A 722 -20.89 13.51 3.23
CA GLY A 722 -20.53 14.23 2.02
C GLY A 722 -20.36 15.70 2.34
N ASN A 723 -19.20 16.23 2.06
CA ASN A 723 -18.87 17.63 2.19
C ASN A 723 -17.87 18.02 1.11
N PRO A 724 -17.85 19.27 0.66
CA PRO A 724 -16.68 19.79 -0.02
C PRO A 724 -15.55 20.02 0.98
N PHE A 725 -14.33 19.67 0.57
CA PHE A 725 -13.10 19.86 1.33
C PHE A 725 -12.09 20.64 0.52
N LYS A 726 -11.27 21.42 1.21
CA LYS A 726 -10.13 22.09 0.61
C LYS A 726 -8.89 21.91 1.48
N ALA A 727 -7.74 21.79 0.85
CA ALA A 727 -6.47 21.69 1.53
C ALA A 727 -5.39 22.49 0.81
N LEU A 728 -4.46 23.02 1.60
CA LEU A 728 -3.22 23.66 1.15
C LEU A 728 -2.09 23.05 1.95
N GLY A 729 -0.96 22.75 1.30
CA GLY A 729 0.16 22.17 2.03
C GLY A 729 1.50 22.27 1.34
N LEU A 730 2.51 21.82 2.08
CA LEU A 730 3.90 21.76 1.66
C LEU A 730 4.46 20.38 2.01
N GLU A 731 5.06 19.72 1.04
CA GLU A 731 5.83 18.49 1.20
C GLU A 731 7.31 18.77 1.01
N ALA A 732 8.14 18.15 1.84
CA ALA A 732 9.59 18.08 1.66
C ALA A 732 10.04 16.63 1.76
N GLU A 733 10.90 16.21 0.85
CA GLU A 733 11.50 14.88 0.83
C GLU A 733 13.00 15.04 0.58
N THR A 734 13.80 14.35 1.36
CA THR A 734 15.26 14.40 1.23
C THR A 734 15.89 13.05 1.52
N ALA A 735 16.96 12.76 0.80
CA ALA A 735 17.88 11.68 1.11
C ALA A 735 19.30 12.26 1.02
N LEU A 736 20.03 12.22 2.14
CA LEU A 736 21.33 12.83 2.31
C LEU A 736 22.35 11.78 2.78
N ALA A 737 23.51 11.74 2.15
CA ALA A 737 24.65 10.92 2.57
C ALA A 737 25.79 11.82 3.06
N PHE A 738 26.39 11.49 4.20
CA PHE A 738 27.50 12.21 4.82
C PHE A 738 28.70 11.28 4.93
N GLY A 739 29.58 11.34 3.96
CA GLY A 739 30.61 10.33 3.74
C GLY A 739 29.99 8.99 3.33
N ASP A 740 30.75 7.92 3.50
CA ASP A 740 30.39 6.57 3.04
C ASP A 740 29.48 5.82 4.05
N ASN A 741 29.38 6.33 5.26
CA ASN A 741 28.85 5.58 6.40
C ASN A 741 27.51 6.12 6.92
N PHE A 742 27.26 7.42 6.87
CA PHE A 742 26.09 8.02 7.49
C PHE A 742 25.11 8.57 6.44
N SER A 743 23.85 8.21 6.57
CA SER A 743 22.79 8.77 5.74
C SER A 743 21.56 9.15 6.54
N VAL A 744 20.78 10.09 6.01
CA VAL A 744 19.51 10.53 6.58
C VAL A 744 18.47 10.59 5.47
N ASN A 745 17.40 9.82 5.63
CA ASN A 745 16.20 9.97 4.85
C ASN A 745 15.17 10.76 5.66
N GLY A 746 14.49 11.70 5.04
CA GLY A 746 13.50 12.52 5.69
C GLY A 746 12.31 12.82 4.81
N SER A 747 11.13 12.76 5.38
CA SER A 747 9.90 13.26 4.80
C SER A 747 9.13 14.13 5.78
N PHE A 748 8.54 15.18 5.27
CA PHE A 748 7.80 16.16 6.04
C PHE A 748 6.61 16.61 5.21
N THR A 749 5.43 16.65 5.82
CA THR A 749 4.21 17.14 5.18
C THR A 749 3.48 18.04 6.15
N TRP A 750 3.34 19.29 5.78
CA TRP A 750 2.44 20.22 6.44
C TRP A 750 1.19 20.41 5.57
N THR A 751 0.00 20.25 6.16
CA THR A 751 -1.28 20.34 5.47
C THR A 751 -2.27 21.09 6.33
N LYS A 752 -2.81 22.16 5.81
CA LYS A 752 -3.99 22.81 6.37
C LYS A 752 -5.20 22.43 5.52
N ALA A 753 -6.05 21.57 6.08
CA ALA A 753 -7.29 21.13 5.46
C ALA A 753 -8.50 21.71 6.19
N GLU A 754 -9.58 21.97 5.46
CA GLU A 754 -10.81 22.58 5.98
C GLU A 754 -12.03 21.97 5.28
N ILE A 755 -13.09 21.70 6.04
CA ILE A 755 -14.41 21.38 5.52
C ILE A 755 -15.02 22.67 4.95
N ASP A 756 -15.36 22.69 3.65
CA ASP A 756 -15.82 23.92 2.97
C ASP A 756 -17.36 24.01 2.82
N GLY A 757 -18.09 23.14 3.48
CA GLY A 757 -19.56 23.14 3.44
C GLY A 757 -20.20 22.42 4.62
N GLY A 758 -21.55 22.44 4.66
CA GLY A 758 -22.34 21.81 5.70
C GLY A 758 -22.21 22.48 7.07
N ASP A 759 -22.63 21.74 8.11
CA ASP A 759 -22.70 22.24 9.50
C ASP A 759 -21.32 22.44 10.11
N ASN A 760 -20.32 21.68 9.64
CA ASN A 760 -18.95 21.72 10.13
C ASN A 760 -18.03 22.61 9.28
N LYS A 761 -18.57 23.53 8.50
CA LYS A 761 -17.77 24.42 7.65
C LYS A 761 -16.76 25.22 8.47
N GLY A 762 -15.50 25.21 8.02
CA GLY A 762 -14.36 25.87 8.67
C GLY A 762 -13.60 24.96 9.63
N ASN A 763 -14.13 23.81 9.98
CA ASN A 763 -13.46 22.83 10.83
C ASN A 763 -12.40 22.05 10.04
N THR A 764 -11.41 21.52 10.77
CA THR A 764 -10.45 20.57 10.23
C THR A 764 -11.15 19.22 10.03
N PRO A 765 -10.98 18.55 8.89
CA PRO A 765 -11.54 17.21 8.70
C PRO A 765 -11.04 16.23 9.78
N ARG A 766 -11.91 15.31 10.18
CA ARG A 766 -11.59 14.29 11.19
C ARG A 766 -10.28 13.57 10.87
N ARG A 767 -9.48 13.30 11.91
CA ARG A 767 -8.21 12.57 11.86
C ARG A 767 -7.16 13.18 10.92
N GLN A 768 -7.35 14.41 10.44
CA GLN A 768 -6.38 15.17 9.68
C GLN A 768 -5.43 15.91 10.62
N ALA A 769 -4.16 15.51 10.63
CA ALA A 769 -3.11 16.24 11.33
C ALA A 769 -2.51 17.33 10.41
N ASP A 770 -2.16 18.47 10.98
CA ASP A 770 -1.49 19.53 10.22
C ASP A 770 -0.06 19.17 9.83
N LEU A 771 0.61 18.33 10.64
CA LEU A 771 1.98 17.93 10.43
C LEU A 771 2.14 16.42 10.54
N VAL A 772 2.77 15.80 9.53
CA VAL A 772 3.23 14.41 9.55
C VAL A 772 4.68 14.39 9.09
N TYR A 773 5.53 13.64 9.80
CA TYR A 773 6.94 13.58 9.47
C TYR A 773 7.55 12.21 9.75
N ASN A 774 8.60 11.91 8.99
CA ASN A 774 9.49 10.77 9.21
C ASN A 774 10.94 11.25 9.05
N VAL A 775 11.80 10.88 9.99
CA VAL A 775 13.25 11.12 9.91
C VAL A 775 13.98 9.83 10.27
N SER A 776 14.78 9.34 9.34
CA SER A 776 15.42 8.03 9.44
C SER A 776 16.93 8.14 9.19
N PRO A 777 17.74 8.49 10.22
CA PRO A 777 19.18 8.37 10.16
C PRO A 777 19.61 6.90 10.16
N SER A 778 20.66 6.59 9.38
CA SER A 778 21.29 5.29 9.35
C SER A 778 22.81 5.40 9.31
N TYR A 779 23.50 4.46 9.95
CA TYR A 779 24.94 4.37 9.99
C TYR A 779 25.40 2.96 9.60
N ASN A 780 26.20 2.88 8.54
CA ASN A 780 26.81 1.64 8.08
C ASN A 780 28.26 1.58 8.59
N PHE A 781 28.74 0.39 8.97
CA PHE A 781 30.10 0.21 9.50
C PHE A 781 30.62 -1.21 9.23
N GLY A 782 31.91 -1.43 9.50
CA GLY A 782 32.60 -2.68 9.21
C GLY A 782 33.17 -2.70 7.78
N GLU A 783 33.87 -3.77 7.43
CA GLU A 783 34.38 -3.97 6.08
C GLU A 783 33.18 -4.08 5.11
N ASN A 784 33.25 -3.39 3.97
CA ASN A 784 32.17 -3.37 2.95
C ASN A 784 30.78 -3.00 3.50
N SER A 785 30.71 -2.21 4.58
CA SER A 785 29.44 -1.77 5.21
C SER A 785 28.53 -2.93 5.61
N GLN A 786 29.10 -4.07 6.03
CA GLN A 786 28.35 -5.29 6.37
C GLN A 786 27.47 -5.15 7.61
N HIS A 787 27.66 -4.12 8.43
CA HIS A 787 26.86 -3.82 9.60
C HIS A 787 26.11 -2.51 9.40
N SER A 788 24.92 -2.40 9.95
CA SER A 788 24.18 -1.14 9.96
C SER A 788 23.32 -1.00 11.19
N ILE A 789 23.07 0.26 11.55
CA ILE A 789 22.07 0.65 12.52
C ILE A 789 21.23 1.78 11.92
N ALA A 790 19.91 1.67 12.00
CA ALA A 790 18.98 2.69 11.54
C ALA A 790 17.96 2.98 12.65
N LEU A 791 17.67 4.25 12.84
CA LEU A 791 16.63 4.74 13.73
C LEU A 791 15.60 5.46 12.87
N SER A 792 14.32 5.15 13.02
CA SER A 792 13.24 5.88 12.37
C SER A 792 12.39 6.56 13.43
N MET A 793 12.23 7.87 13.30
CA MET A 793 11.32 8.68 14.08
C MET A 793 10.12 9.05 13.21
N LEU A 794 8.94 8.58 13.58
CA LEU A 794 7.69 8.90 12.90
C LEU A 794 6.77 9.67 13.86
N GLY A 795 6.18 10.76 13.37
CA GLY A 795 5.33 11.57 14.23
C GLY A 795 4.24 12.33 13.49
N THR A 796 3.26 12.79 14.27
CA THR A 796 2.13 13.56 13.80
C THR A 796 1.77 14.64 14.82
N SER A 797 1.30 15.79 14.36
CA SER A 797 0.67 16.79 15.24
C SER A 797 -0.70 16.28 15.74
N LYS A 798 -1.32 17.04 16.63
CA LYS A 798 -2.70 16.78 17.05
C LYS A 798 -3.66 16.75 15.86
N SER A 799 -4.75 16.02 16.00
CA SER A 799 -5.89 15.99 15.08
C SER A 799 -7.21 15.93 15.87
N TYR A 800 -8.32 15.86 15.19
CA TYR A 800 -9.63 15.75 15.84
C TYR A 800 -10.27 14.39 15.57
N ALA A 801 -11.00 13.88 16.54
CA ALA A 801 -11.67 12.59 16.43
C ALA A 801 -12.75 12.60 15.34
N GLN A 802 -13.56 13.67 15.31
CA GLN A 802 -14.70 13.85 14.41
C GLN A 802 -14.67 15.22 13.74
N ASP A 803 -15.53 15.42 12.73
CA ASP A 803 -15.62 16.63 11.92
C ASP A 803 -16.16 17.85 12.69
N ASP A 804 -16.80 17.67 13.84
CA ASP A 804 -17.22 18.74 14.73
C ASP A 804 -16.07 19.42 15.47
N ASN A 805 -14.87 18.81 15.46
CA ASN A 805 -13.67 19.22 16.16
C ASN A 805 -13.81 19.32 17.69
N ASP A 806 -14.76 18.61 18.27
CA ASP A 806 -15.00 18.65 19.71
C ASP A 806 -13.87 17.95 20.48
N LEU A 807 -13.48 16.73 20.11
CA LEU A 807 -12.48 15.95 20.83
C LEU A 807 -11.11 15.97 20.11
N VAL A 808 -10.09 16.43 20.81
CA VAL A 808 -8.70 16.41 20.32
C VAL A 808 -8.08 15.02 20.49
N MET A 809 -7.42 14.52 19.48
CA MET A 809 -6.46 13.41 19.55
C MET A 809 -5.05 14.02 19.68
N PRO A 810 -4.28 13.74 20.75
CA PRO A 810 -2.98 14.34 21.00
C PRO A 810 -1.95 14.05 19.91
N ALA A 811 -0.97 14.95 19.77
CA ALA A 811 0.22 14.68 18.97
C ALA A 811 1.02 13.52 19.57
N TYR A 812 1.66 12.71 18.73
CA TYR A 812 2.58 11.68 19.18
C TYR A 812 3.76 11.51 18.22
N ALA A 813 4.85 10.97 18.76
CA ALA A 813 5.99 10.48 17.99
C ALA A 813 6.46 9.15 18.57
N TYR A 814 6.85 8.23 17.73
CA TYR A 814 7.40 6.95 18.15
C TYR A 814 8.64 6.61 17.33
N PHE A 815 9.44 5.70 17.85
CA PHE A 815 10.75 5.38 17.32
C PHE A 815 10.87 3.88 17.05
N ASN A 816 11.44 3.54 15.88
CA ASN A 816 11.81 2.19 15.53
C ASN A 816 13.33 2.11 15.39
N LEU A 817 13.92 1.02 15.86
CA LEU A 817 15.35 0.75 15.75
C LEU A 817 15.58 -0.55 14.99
N ILE A 818 16.48 -0.51 14.00
CA ILE A 818 16.90 -1.68 13.26
C ILE A 818 18.43 -1.76 13.32
N GLY A 819 18.91 -2.92 13.75
CA GLY A 819 20.33 -3.26 13.76
C GLY A 819 20.59 -4.48 12.88
N ARG A 820 21.57 -4.38 11.99
CA ARG A 820 22.03 -5.49 11.15
C ARG A 820 23.49 -5.79 11.42
N VAL A 821 23.80 -7.06 11.62
CA VAL A 821 25.16 -7.56 11.78
C VAL A 821 25.43 -8.62 10.71
N GLY A 822 26.28 -8.33 9.76
CA GLY A 822 26.80 -9.30 8.80
C GLY A 822 27.74 -10.30 9.50
N LEU A 823 27.48 -11.58 9.34
CA LEU A 823 28.30 -12.67 9.87
C LEU A 823 29.28 -13.18 8.82
N THR A 824 28.81 -13.21 7.56
CA THR A 824 29.61 -13.52 6.36
C THR A 824 29.13 -12.63 5.22
N GLU A 825 29.71 -12.71 4.02
CA GLU A 825 29.26 -11.94 2.83
C GLU A 825 27.75 -12.05 2.57
N GLY A 826 27.15 -13.23 2.72
CA GLY A 826 25.71 -13.42 2.47
C GLY A 826 24.84 -13.51 3.72
N LEU A 827 25.42 -13.87 4.88
CA LEU A 827 24.66 -14.17 6.07
C LEU A 827 24.63 -12.99 7.05
N SER A 828 23.45 -12.59 7.49
CA SER A 828 23.29 -11.52 8.48
C SER A 828 22.22 -11.83 9.51
N VAL A 829 22.37 -11.24 10.69
CA VAL A 829 21.35 -11.18 11.74
C VAL A 829 20.78 -9.77 11.77
N VAL A 830 19.46 -9.66 11.79
CA VAL A 830 18.74 -8.39 11.88
C VAL A 830 17.89 -8.38 13.14
N LEU A 831 18.07 -7.38 13.98
CA LEU A 831 17.23 -7.05 15.12
C LEU A 831 16.32 -5.88 14.72
N SER A 832 15.00 -6.05 14.80
CA SER A 832 14.02 -5.00 14.56
C SER A 832 13.22 -4.75 15.83
N MET A 833 13.18 -3.50 16.29
CA MET A 833 12.44 -3.06 17.46
C MET A 833 11.51 -1.91 17.03
N ASN A 834 10.21 -2.13 17.13
CA ASN A 834 9.19 -1.15 16.80
C ASN A 834 8.69 -0.47 18.07
N ASN A 835 8.39 0.84 17.98
CA ASN A 835 7.87 1.64 19.09
C ASN A 835 8.65 1.42 20.40
N ILE A 836 9.98 1.61 20.35
CA ILE A 836 10.93 1.24 21.44
C ILE A 836 10.64 1.91 22.80
N PHE A 837 9.84 2.97 22.82
CA PHE A 837 9.46 3.69 24.04
C PHE A 837 8.01 3.41 24.46
N ASP A 838 7.35 2.43 23.83
CA ASP A 838 5.97 2.03 24.09
C ASP A 838 4.99 3.22 24.07
N THR A 839 5.17 4.12 23.11
CA THR A 839 4.36 5.33 22.96
C THR A 839 2.91 4.97 22.65
N VAL A 840 1.97 5.53 23.41
CA VAL A 840 0.54 5.50 23.08
C VAL A 840 0.27 6.54 21.99
N GLY A 841 -0.09 6.09 20.79
CA GLY A 841 -0.40 6.97 19.66
C GLY A 841 -1.83 6.74 19.17
N ILE A 842 -2.76 7.61 19.56
CA ILE A 842 -4.17 7.49 19.22
C ILE A 842 -4.38 7.88 17.76
N THR A 843 -4.92 6.96 16.97
CA THR A 843 -5.17 7.15 15.54
C THR A 843 -6.64 7.36 15.21
N GLU A 844 -7.53 6.85 16.06
CA GLU A 844 -8.98 6.93 15.90
C GLU A 844 -9.66 6.91 17.27
N VAL A 845 -10.71 7.71 17.42
CA VAL A 845 -11.66 7.66 18.55
C VAL A 845 -13.07 7.71 18.01
N GLU A 846 -13.88 6.77 18.44
CA GLU A 846 -15.31 6.74 18.13
C GLU A 846 -16.14 7.15 19.35
N GLY A 847 -17.01 8.15 19.15
CA GLY A 847 -17.86 8.73 20.21
C GLY A 847 -17.10 9.66 21.16
N ASN A 848 -17.84 10.43 21.93
CA ASN A 848 -17.32 11.39 22.92
C ASN A 848 -17.30 10.82 24.34
N GLY A 849 -17.49 9.48 24.48
CA GLY A 849 -17.60 8.76 25.74
C GLY A 849 -19.05 8.33 26.04
N ASP A 850 -19.28 7.00 25.93
CA ASP A 850 -20.62 6.40 26.12
C ASP A 850 -20.85 5.89 27.55
N GLY A 851 -19.84 6.02 28.44
CA GLY A 851 -19.89 5.55 29.83
C GLY A 851 -18.93 6.32 30.73
N ALA A 852 -18.92 6.01 32.00
CA ALA A 852 -18.03 6.59 32.99
C ALA A 852 -17.45 5.52 33.93
N PHE A 853 -16.20 5.68 34.32
CA PHE A 853 -15.53 4.82 35.29
C PHE A 853 -14.55 5.64 36.13
N GLY A 854 -14.67 5.55 37.46
CA GLY A 854 -13.81 6.30 38.37
C GLY A 854 -13.89 7.83 38.21
N GLY A 855 -15.01 8.36 37.69
CA GLY A 855 -15.19 9.78 37.39
C GLY A 855 -14.65 10.22 35.99
N ASN A 856 -14.02 9.33 35.24
CA ASN A 856 -13.52 9.55 33.87
C ASN A 856 -14.46 8.95 32.83
N ARG A 857 -14.41 9.45 31.61
CA ARG A 857 -15.19 8.94 30.49
C ARG A 857 -14.58 7.66 29.92
N LEU A 858 -15.43 6.77 29.44
CA LEU A 858 -15.03 5.60 28.67
C LEU A 858 -15.22 5.89 27.18
N VAL A 859 -14.21 5.62 26.38
CA VAL A 859 -14.22 5.82 24.92
C VAL A 859 -13.77 4.54 24.23
N ARG A 860 -14.03 4.49 22.91
CA ARG A 860 -13.50 3.45 22.04
C ARG A 860 -12.44 4.08 21.15
N ALA A 861 -11.23 3.54 21.20
CA ALA A 861 -10.10 4.11 20.49
C ALA A 861 -9.26 3.04 19.78
N ARG A 862 -8.49 3.46 18.79
CA ARG A 862 -7.38 2.69 18.24
C ARG A 862 -6.06 3.39 18.56
N SER A 863 -5.07 2.61 18.96
CA SER A 863 -3.69 3.05 19.14
C SER A 863 -2.77 2.31 18.19
N ILE A 864 -1.62 2.91 17.87
CA ILE A 864 -0.50 2.15 17.32
C ILE A 864 -0.15 1.02 18.29
N SER A 865 0.44 -0.07 17.79
CA SER A 865 0.91 -1.17 18.65
C SER A 865 2.05 -0.70 19.55
N GLY A 866 2.12 -1.28 20.72
CA GLY A 866 3.19 -1.07 21.69
C GLY A 866 4.56 -1.54 21.21
N SER A 867 5.50 -1.57 22.15
CA SER A 867 6.86 -2.05 21.87
C SER A 867 6.82 -3.51 21.41
N SER A 868 7.53 -3.82 20.36
CA SER A 868 7.63 -5.19 19.83
C SER A 868 8.95 -5.42 19.12
N SER A 869 9.55 -6.59 19.35
CA SER A 869 10.89 -6.90 18.90
C SER A 869 10.96 -8.24 18.16
N THR A 870 11.73 -8.27 17.07
CA THR A 870 12.00 -9.50 16.30
C THR A 870 13.48 -9.65 16.00
N ILE A 871 13.91 -10.90 15.86
CA ILE A 871 15.23 -11.26 15.35
C ILE A 871 15.06 -12.07 14.07
N SER A 872 15.84 -11.71 13.05
CA SER A 872 15.83 -12.41 11.77
C SER A 872 17.23 -12.90 11.41
N LEU A 873 17.32 -14.10 10.88
CA LEU A 873 18.50 -14.61 10.20
C LEU A 873 18.23 -14.55 8.69
N GLN A 874 19.06 -13.82 7.95
CA GLN A 874 18.91 -13.61 6.52
C GLN A 874 20.15 -14.06 5.78
N TYR A 875 19.94 -14.80 4.70
CA TYR A 875 21.01 -15.22 3.78
C TYR A 875 20.68 -14.72 2.37
N LYS A 876 21.58 -13.94 1.79
CA LYS A 876 21.53 -13.46 0.40
C LYS A 876 22.64 -14.14 -0.41
N PHE A 877 22.37 -14.53 -1.65
CA PHE A 877 23.28 -15.26 -2.51
C PHE A 877 23.08 -14.95 -3.99
#